data_4cb230209ab002cbaad582b912e98a15
#
_entry.id   4cb230209ab002cbaad582b912e98a15
#
_cell.length_a   1.000
_cell.length_b   1.000
_cell.length_c   1.000
_cell.angle_alpha   90.00
_cell.angle_beta   90.00
_cell.angle_gamma   90.00
#
_symmetry.space_group_name_H-M   'P 1'
#
loop_
_entity.id
_entity.type
_entity.pdbx_description
1 polymer ?
#
loop_
_entity_poly.entity_id
_entity_poly.type
_entity_poly.pdbx_seq_one_letter_code
_entity_poly.pdbx_strand_id
1 'polypeptide(L)'
;MSVLRAWLIAVAMSVLSIASSIPVVLLPQPAAAQSAETIVVEGNRRVEAETVRSYFRPGPGGHLDQPAIDDGLKALVGTGLFQDVKINRAGGRIVVSVVENAVIGRIAFEGNKKIKDEQLTAEIQSKARGTFSRALVQSDTLRIAEIYRRSGRYDVRVTPEIIDQPNNRVDLIFTVEEGAKTGVKSVEFIGNNAYSAARLRDVIKTHESNLLSFLGSNDIYDPDRVEADRDLIRRFYLKNGFADVQVVAALTEYDPEKKGFNVTFKIEEGSQYRVGTVDFHSSIPNFDASSLRSLSRISVGSLYNVESVEKSTEDMQLEASRRGYAFAVVRPSGDRNFEARTVSVVFNVDEGPRTYIERIDLRGNTRTRDYVIRREFDLAEGDAYNRALVDRAERRLKNLDYFKSVKIVTEPGSSSDRVILIVDLEEKSTGDFSISGGYSTSDGALAEVSVSERNLLGKGLYAKASVSYGQYSRGVSLSFVEPYLLDYRLALGFDTYWKEQKSNSYTSYGVTTLGFSPRLGFALREDLSLQLRYSLYQQSITLASAYNNCNNNAANTSLAFNPTPSYIKNVLGGVDPTNSTSSGVYGYGCYGDGESSLPVRKELANGATWTSALGYTLNYNTLDNNKNPTDGLLVDFRQDFAGVGGDVTYLKTAIDTKYYTPLVSDIVNVIHLQGGILNKIGNNDLRMLDHFQMGPNLVRGFASNGIGPRDITYINYGATGDALGGTKYWGASMELQMPFWFLPKEVGLKGAVYADAGSLWGYQGPTSWTATGEVNTKACPTCGLQYDDSRVVRSSVGVGLIWASPFGPLRFDYAVPLTKGKYDTVQEFRFGGGTSF
;
A
#
# COMPACT_ATOMS: atom_id res chain seq x y z
N MET A 1 37.79 -7.24 31.74
CA MET A 1 37.53 -6.77 33.08
C MET A 1 38.81 -6.45 33.83
N SER A 2 39.63 -5.53 33.31
CA SER A 2 40.85 -5.09 34.07
C SER A 2 41.43 -3.74 33.61
N VAL A 3 40.68 -2.93 32.85
CA VAL A 3 41.12 -1.61 32.41
C VAL A 3 40.21 -0.47 32.85
N LEU A 4 39.06 -0.76 33.50
CA LEU A 4 38.09 0.25 33.91
C LEU A 4 38.18 0.59 35.41
N ARG A 5 39.23 0.16 36.15
CA ARG A 5 39.42 0.49 37.56
C ARG A 5 40.57 1.47 37.85
N ALA A 6 41.33 1.91 36.85
CA ALA A 6 42.46 2.79 37.00
C ALA A 6 42.17 4.28 36.79
N TRP A 7 40.97 4.70 36.33
CA TRP A 7 40.61 6.08 36.03
C TRP A 7 39.76 6.80 37.10
N LEU A 8 39.37 6.11 38.17
CA LEU A 8 38.55 6.68 39.25
C LEU A 8 39.32 7.07 40.51
N ILE A 9 40.62 6.86 40.56
CA ILE A 9 41.49 7.20 41.73
C ILE A 9 42.37 8.45 41.48
N ALA A 10 42.42 8.97 40.28
CA ALA A 10 43.29 10.13 39.93
C ALA A 10 42.61 11.52 40.05
N VAL A 11 41.31 11.61 40.38
CA VAL A 11 40.58 12.88 40.51
C VAL A 11 40.29 13.29 41.96
N ALA A 12 40.67 12.45 42.92
CA ALA A 12 40.38 12.69 44.36
C ALA A 12 41.57 13.27 45.17
N MET A 13 42.71 13.62 44.54
CA MET A 13 43.89 14.09 45.29
C MET A 13 44.48 15.46 44.83
N SER A 14 43.72 16.38 44.35
CA SER A 14 44.20 17.69 43.96
C SER A 14 43.43 18.90 44.53
N VAL A 15 42.76 18.77 45.68
CA VAL A 15 42.21 19.90 46.40
C VAL A 15 42.47 19.72 47.89
N LEU A 16 43.78 19.85 48.26
CA LEU A 16 44.18 20.10 49.64
C LEU A 16 45.61 20.65 49.64
N SER A 17 45.77 21.92 49.42
CA SER A 17 46.91 22.74 49.92
C SER A 17 46.80 24.17 49.39
N ILE A 18 46.25 25.07 50.15
CA ILE A 18 46.67 26.47 50.35
C ILE A 18 45.88 26.96 51.59
N ALA A 19 46.49 26.79 52.69
CA ALA A 19 46.15 27.54 53.90
C ALA A 19 47.38 28.34 54.24
N SER A 20 47.16 29.56 54.69
CA SER A 20 48.00 30.50 55.42
C SER A 20 48.47 31.70 54.60
N SER A 21 47.76 32.80 54.79
CA SER A 21 48.32 34.08 55.12
C SER A 21 47.22 35.04 55.64
N ILE A 22 47.25 35.29 56.90
CA ILE A 22 46.45 36.33 57.58
C ILE A 22 47.18 37.68 57.43
N PRO A 23 46.50 38.80 57.16
CA PRO A 23 46.80 40.04 57.79
C PRO A 23 45.62 40.54 58.63
N VAL A 24 45.89 40.81 59.85
CA VAL A 24 45.13 41.58 60.85
C VAL A 24 44.83 42.99 60.30
N VAL A 25 43.58 43.41 60.20
CA VAL A 25 43.17 44.79 60.07
C VAL A 25 41.89 45.02 60.88
N LEU A 26 42.06 45.79 61.95
CA LEU A 26 41.17 46.73 62.58
C LEU A 26 39.64 46.64 62.44
N LEU A 27 39.02 46.41 63.54
CA LEU A 27 37.62 46.59 63.80
C LEU A 27 37.15 48.02 63.62
N PRO A 28 36.02 48.31 62.95
CA PRO A 28 35.18 49.44 63.18
C PRO A 28 34.05 49.04 64.15
N GLN A 29 33.66 49.98 64.95
CA GLN A 29 32.54 49.85 65.94
C GLN A 29 31.20 49.44 65.32
N PRO A 30 30.31 48.85 66.19
CA PRO A 30 28.99 48.37 65.71
C PRO A 30 28.10 49.60 65.37
N ALA A 31 27.79 49.74 64.10
CA ALA A 31 26.64 50.52 63.74
C ALA A 31 25.38 49.76 64.22
N ALA A 32 24.50 50.48 64.86
CA ALA A 32 23.20 49.96 65.35
C ALA A 32 22.48 49.13 64.27
N ALA A 33 22.31 47.86 64.54
CA ALA A 33 21.51 46.95 63.66
C ALA A 33 20.06 47.48 63.63
N GLN A 34 19.70 48.12 62.51
CA GLN A 34 18.29 48.34 62.17
C GLN A 34 17.69 46.93 62.01
N SER A 35 16.73 46.61 62.82
CA SER A 35 16.03 45.32 62.88
C SER A 35 15.44 45.04 61.46
N ALA A 36 16.04 44.14 60.71
CA ALA A 36 15.45 43.57 59.53
C ALA A 36 14.06 43.02 59.83
N GLU A 37 13.05 43.42 59.11
CA GLU A 37 11.69 42.88 59.29
C GLU A 37 11.71 41.35 59.21
N THR A 38 11.37 40.69 60.29
CA THR A 38 11.41 39.21 60.39
C THR A 38 10.16 38.67 59.73
N ILE A 39 10.36 37.87 58.67
CA ILE A 39 9.24 37.14 58.06
C ILE A 39 9.01 35.85 58.81
N VAL A 40 7.83 35.74 59.38
CA VAL A 40 7.37 34.54 60.07
C VAL A 40 6.46 33.76 59.08
N VAL A 41 6.75 32.49 58.80
CA VAL A 41 5.94 31.62 57.99
C VAL A 41 5.15 30.68 58.90
N GLU A 42 3.85 30.65 58.72
CA GLU A 42 2.94 29.80 59.48
C GLU A 42 2.09 28.93 58.50
N GLY A 43 1.81 27.70 58.96
CA GLY A 43 0.95 26.78 58.16
C GLY A 43 1.72 25.89 57.19
N ASN A 44 3.02 26.12 56.99
CA ASN A 44 3.86 25.25 56.19
C ASN A 44 4.09 23.90 56.86
N ARG A 45 3.95 22.81 56.12
CA ARG A 45 4.18 21.44 56.56
C ARG A 45 5.28 20.72 55.79
N ARG A 46 5.28 20.86 54.50
CA ARG A 46 6.19 20.20 53.57
C ARG A 46 7.20 21.17 52.97
N VAL A 47 6.73 22.38 52.66
CA VAL A 47 7.59 23.43 52.12
C VAL A 47 8.35 24.10 53.27
N GLU A 48 9.66 24.11 53.20
CA GLU A 48 10.49 24.76 54.20
C GLU A 48 10.18 26.26 54.29
N ALA A 49 10.13 26.78 55.55
CA ALA A 49 9.86 28.19 55.72
C ALA A 49 10.87 29.09 55.01
N GLU A 50 12.13 28.66 54.83
CA GLU A 50 13.17 29.38 54.11
C GLU A 50 12.83 29.49 52.64
N THR A 51 12.27 28.47 52.01
CA THR A 51 11.79 28.49 50.62
C THR A 51 10.72 29.55 50.48
N VAL A 52 9.77 29.66 51.39
CA VAL A 52 8.74 30.72 51.33
C VAL A 52 9.36 32.11 51.47
N ARG A 53 10.32 32.27 52.39
CA ARG A 53 11.02 33.53 52.62
C ARG A 53 11.78 33.99 51.39
N SER A 54 12.37 33.10 50.62
CA SER A 54 13.20 33.39 49.43
C SER A 54 12.45 34.16 48.32
N TYR A 55 11.13 34.09 48.33
CA TYR A 55 10.28 34.80 47.36
C TYR A 55 10.08 36.30 47.72
N PHE A 56 10.38 36.67 48.97
CA PHE A 56 10.27 38.06 49.45
C PHE A 56 11.67 38.69 49.40
N ARG A 57 11.94 39.49 48.41
CA ARG A 57 13.25 40.18 48.24
C ARG A 57 13.13 41.56 48.82
N PRO A 58 13.85 41.89 49.93
CA PRO A 58 13.86 43.22 50.48
C PRO A 58 14.47 44.22 49.46
N GLY A 59 13.85 45.38 49.39
CA GLY A 59 14.39 46.52 48.61
C GLY A 59 15.65 47.12 49.17
N PRO A 60 16.24 48.19 48.52
CA PRO A 60 17.40 48.91 48.98
C PRO A 60 17.11 49.53 50.38
N GLY A 61 17.75 49.02 51.43
CA GLY A 61 17.50 49.42 52.81
C GLY A 61 16.99 48.32 53.75
N GLY A 62 16.78 47.10 53.24
CA GLY A 62 16.40 45.93 54.05
C GLY A 62 14.91 45.88 54.51
N HIS A 63 14.09 46.81 54.04
CA HIS A 63 12.66 46.83 54.31
C HIS A 63 11.89 46.21 53.18
N LEU A 64 10.81 45.48 53.49
CA LEU A 64 9.85 44.99 52.55
C LEU A 64 8.72 46.06 52.40
N ASP A 65 8.76 46.74 51.25
CA ASP A 65 7.68 47.65 50.88
C ASP A 65 6.45 46.89 50.31
N GLN A 66 5.34 47.59 50.18
CA GLN A 66 4.11 46.94 49.69
C GLN A 66 4.24 46.31 48.31
N PRO A 67 4.93 46.95 47.33
CA PRO A 67 5.20 46.29 46.03
C PRO A 67 6.00 44.97 46.13
N ALA A 68 7.05 44.92 46.98
CA ALA A 68 7.85 43.72 47.20
C ALA A 68 7.07 42.59 47.87
N ILE A 69 6.09 42.96 48.73
CA ILE A 69 5.16 41.98 49.35
C ILE A 69 4.20 41.46 48.28
N ASP A 70 3.61 42.32 47.48
CA ASP A 70 2.69 41.94 46.42
C ASP A 70 3.38 41.08 45.35
N ASP A 71 4.65 41.39 44.99
CA ASP A 71 5.40 40.58 44.03
C ASP A 71 5.78 39.23 44.63
N GLY A 72 6.17 39.20 45.92
CA GLY A 72 6.40 37.93 46.64
C GLY A 72 5.13 37.07 46.71
N LEU A 73 3.98 37.70 47.01
CA LEU A 73 2.67 37.03 47.02
C LEU A 73 2.33 36.44 45.67
N LYS A 74 2.45 37.23 44.58
CA LYS A 74 2.23 36.76 43.21
C LYS A 74 3.15 35.61 42.85
N ALA A 75 4.43 35.73 43.22
CA ALA A 75 5.44 34.70 42.97
C ALA A 75 5.09 33.38 43.71
N LEU A 76 4.71 33.47 44.99
CA LEU A 76 4.31 32.28 45.77
C LEU A 76 3.04 31.62 45.22
N VAL A 77 2.00 32.42 44.87
CA VAL A 77 0.76 31.91 44.26
C VAL A 77 1.10 31.29 42.90
N GLY A 78 1.98 31.92 42.14
CA GLY A 78 2.43 31.44 40.83
C GLY A 78 3.15 30.09 40.85
N THR A 79 3.70 29.67 42.00
CA THR A 79 4.35 28.34 42.16
C THR A 79 3.35 27.18 42.13
N GLY A 80 2.07 27.45 42.40
CA GLY A 80 1.05 26.41 42.53
C GLY A 80 1.23 25.49 43.71
N LEU A 81 2.16 25.78 44.64
CA LEU A 81 2.40 24.98 45.86
C LEU A 81 1.38 25.24 46.98
N PHE A 82 0.73 26.40 46.90
CA PHE A 82 -0.14 26.85 47.98
C PHE A 82 -1.59 27.06 47.49
N GLN A 83 -2.52 26.64 48.29
CA GLN A 83 -3.95 26.83 48.08
C GLN A 83 -4.40 28.26 48.47
N ASP A 84 -3.82 28.78 49.57
CA ASP A 84 -4.07 30.12 50.06
C ASP A 84 -2.77 30.70 50.66
N VAL A 85 -2.54 31.95 50.42
CA VAL A 85 -1.42 32.70 50.97
C VAL A 85 -1.94 34.02 51.51
N LYS A 86 -1.90 34.20 52.80
CA LYS A 86 -2.31 35.47 53.46
C LYS A 86 -1.11 36.12 54.10
N ILE A 87 -0.95 37.40 53.86
CA ILE A 87 0.14 38.19 54.45
C ILE A 87 -0.46 39.23 55.38
N ASN A 88 -0.05 39.18 56.63
CA ASN A 88 -0.49 40.10 57.66
C ASN A 88 0.75 40.81 58.26
N ARG A 89 0.62 42.09 58.54
CA ARG A 89 1.66 42.86 59.25
C ARG A 89 1.22 43.03 60.73
N ALA A 90 1.94 42.42 61.62
CA ALA A 90 1.63 42.50 63.07
C ALA A 90 2.92 42.80 63.91
N GLY A 91 2.90 43.92 64.56
CA GLY A 91 4.00 44.27 65.54
C GLY A 91 5.42 44.35 64.98
N GLY A 92 5.57 44.87 63.71
CA GLY A 92 6.88 44.98 63.05
C GLY A 92 7.38 43.68 62.41
N ARG A 93 6.55 42.64 62.33
CA ARG A 93 6.82 41.35 61.61
C ARG A 93 5.82 41.16 60.52
N ILE A 94 6.29 40.53 59.46
CA ILE A 94 5.42 40.04 58.32
C ILE A 94 5.12 38.60 58.60
N VAL A 95 3.83 38.27 58.82
CA VAL A 95 3.37 36.91 58.99
C VAL A 95 2.78 36.45 57.67
N VAL A 96 3.41 35.46 57.06
CA VAL A 96 2.98 34.77 55.81
C VAL A 96 2.31 33.45 56.22
N SER A 97 0.98 33.46 56.28
CA SER A 97 0.19 32.27 56.56
C SER A 97 -0.09 31.57 55.27
N VAL A 98 0.38 30.33 55.11
CA VAL A 98 0.25 29.52 53.89
C VAL A 98 -0.57 28.26 54.15
N VAL A 99 -1.41 27.92 53.20
CA VAL A 99 -2.10 26.64 53.12
C VAL A 99 -1.54 25.88 51.96
N GLU A 100 -0.79 24.80 52.21
CA GLU A 100 -0.16 24.01 51.13
C GLU A 100 -1.20 23.23 50.32
N ASN A 101 -1.07 23.23 49.03
CA ASN A 101 -1.82 22.34 48.13
C ASN A 101 -1.51 20.87 48.45
N ALA A 102 -2.53 20.04 48.43
CA ALA A 102 -2.36 18.59 48.58
C ALA A 102 -1.47 18.00 47.48
N VAL A 103 -0.93 16.85 47.74
CA VAL A 103 -0.12 16.07 46.77
C VAL A 103 -0.99 14.96 46.19
N ILE A 104 -0.98 14.81 44.90
CA ILE A 104 -1.68 13.71 44.23
C ILE A 104 -0.99 12.38 44.59
N GLY A 105 -1.70 11.53 45.31
CA GLY A 105 -1.21 10.21 45.72
C GLY A 105 -1.27 9.26 44.53
N ARG A 106 -2.43 9.14 43.95
CA ARG A 106 -2.73 8.26 42.80
C ARG A 106 -3.64 8.95 41.82
N ILE A 107 -3.48 8.60 40.54
CA ILE A 107 -4.41 8.94 39.46
C ILE A 107 -5.00 7.64 38.93
N ALA A 108 -6.31 7.55 38.84
CA ALA A 108 -7.02 6.41 38.29
C ALA A 108 -8.10 6.86 37.31
N PHE A 109 -8.42 5.98 36.40
CA PHE A 109 -9.51 6.19 35.45
C PHE A 109 -10.55 5.08 35.64
N GLU A 110 -11.81 5.44 35.61
CA GLU A 110 -12.92 4.51 35.73
C GLU A 110 -13.90 4.71 34.59
N GLY A 111 -14.43 3.61 34.05
CA GLY A 111 -15.40 3.65 32.94
C GLY A 111 -14.79 3.74 31.54
N ASN A 112 -13.50 3.90 31.40
CA ASN A 112 -12.76 4.01 30.13
C ASN A 112 -12.53 2.65 29.46
N LYS A 113 -13.57 2.08 28.84
CA LYS A 113 -13.52 0.75 28.20
C LYS A 113 -12.80 0.74 26.85
N LYS A 114 -12.73 1.86 26.14
CA LYS A 114 -12.18 1.96 24.78
C LYS A 114 -10.78 2.51 24.71
N ILE A 115 -10.44 3.42 25.62
CA ILE A 115 -9.11 4.04 25.67
C ILE A 115 -8.42 3.53 26.92
N LYS A 116 -7.20 3.04 26.78
CA LYS A 116 -6.44 2.47 27.90
C LYS A 116 -5.88 3.56 28.81
N ASP A 117 -5.69 3.21 30.07
CA ASP A 117 -5.15 4.11 31.12
C ASP A 117 -3.81 4.72 30.72
N GLU A 118 -2.94 3.95 30.05
CA GLU A 118 -1.62 4.43 29.64
C GLU A 118 -1.74 5.58 28.62
N GLN A 119 -2.72 5.51 27.72
CA GLN A 119 -2.97 6.56 26.72
C GLN A 119 -3.54 7.83 27.35
N LEU A 120 -4.48 7.67 28.30
CA LEU A 120 -5.04 8.80 29.04
C LEU A 120 -3.99 9.47 29.93
N THR A 121 -3.16 8.67 30.59
CA THR A 121 -2.07 9.14 31.46
C THR A 121 -1.02 9.95 30.68
N ALA A 122 -0.76 9.59 29.41
CA ALA A 122 0.21 10.30 28.56
C ALA A 122 -0.26 11.72 28.21
N GLU A 123 -1.56 11.95 28.15
CA GLU A 123 -2.14 13.21 27.67
C GLU A 123 -2.46 14.20 28.80
N ILE A 124 -2.62 13.73 30.04
CA ILE A 124 -2.89 14.59 31.18
C ILE A 124 -1.60 15.24 31.73
N GLN A 125 -1.74 16.44 32.26
CA GLN A 125 -0.62 17.14 32.89
C GLN A 125 -0.49 16.83 34.36
N SER A 126 -1.56 16.47 35.06
CA SER A 126 -1.51 15.96 36.42
C SER A 126 -0.68 14.71 36.51
N LYS A 127 0.21 14.65 37.50
CA LYS A 127 1.09 13.50 37.71
C LYS A 127 1.01 13.00 39.15
N ALA A 128 1.07 11.70 39.34
CA ALA A 128 1.21 11.12 40.65
C ALA A 128 2.47 11.70 41.35
N ARG A 129 2.36 12.03 42.62
CA ARG A 129 3.33 12.75 43.45
C ARG A 129 3.53 14.23 43.07
N GLY A 130 2.75 14.77 42.12
CA GLY A 130 2.70 16.18 41.80
C GLY A 130 1.79 16.97 42.76
N THR A 131 1.85 18.28 42.69
CA THR A 131 0.98 19.17 43.45
C THR A 131 -0.43 19.19 42.84
N PHE A 132 -1.44 19.03 43.65
CA PHE A 132 -2.83 19.13 43.23
C PHE A 132 -3.22 20.57 42.92
N SER A 133 -3.82 20.78 41.74
CA SER A 133 -4.39 22.03 41.30
C SER A 133 -5.75 21.81 40.65
N ARG A 134 -6.79 22.44 41.17
CA ARG A 134 -8.14 22.32 40.59
C ARG A 134 -8.20 22.79 39.13
N ALA A 135 -7.48 23.87 38.79
CA ALA A 135 -7.41 24.36 37.43
C ALA A 135 -6.76 23.35 36.47
N LEU A 136 -5.71 22.67 36.91
CA LEU A 136 -5.01 21.64 36.14
C LEU A 136 -5.92 20.41 35.95
N VAL A 137 -6.60 19.95 36.97
CA VAL A 137 -7.56 18.84 36.90
C VAL A 137 -8.70 19.16 35.93
N GLN A 138 -9.21 20.40 35.97
CA GLN A 138 -10.24 20.82 35.01
C GLN A 138 -9.73 20.85 33.57
N SER A 139 -8.50 21.31 33.35
CA SER A 139 -7.84 21.25 32.04
C SER A 139 -7.66 19.80 31.57
N ASP A 140 -7.24 18.91 32.46
CA ASP A 140 -7.08 17.48 32.14
C ASP A 140 -8.42 16.82 31.83
N THR A 141 -9.49 17.18 32.56
CA THR A 141 -10.86 16.74 32.25
C THR A 141 -11.26 17.07 30.80
N LEU A 142 -10.96 18.31 30.36
CA LEU A 142 -11.24 18.75 29.00
C LEU A 142 -10.38 17.99 27.97
N ARG A 143 -9.11 17.72 28.28
CA ARG A 143 -8.23 16.95 27.41
C ARG A 143 -8.70 15.51 27.25
N ILE A 144 -9.06 14.84 28.35
CA ILE A 144 -9.63 13.49 28.30
C ILE A 144 -10.90 13.52 27.44
N ALA A 145 -11.80 14.48 27.66
CA ALA A 145 -13.01 14.61 26.85
C ALA A 145 -12.69 14.80 25.37
N GLU A 146 -11.65 15.59 25.03
CA GLU A 146 -11.24 15.83 23.64
C GLU A 146 -10.69 14.56 22.97
N ILE A 147 -9.93 13.71 23.67
CA ILE A 147 -9.46 12.42 23.15
C ILE A 147 -10.63 11.53 22.77
N TYR A 148 -11.67 11.48 23.63
CA TYR A 148 -12.88 10.72 23.33
C TYR A 148 -13.66 11.31 22.17
N ARG A 149 -13.75 12.64 22.05
CA ARG A 149 -14.37 13.31 20.90
C ARG A 149 -13.67 12.98 19.59
N ARG A 150 -12.34 13.02 19.55
CA ARG A 150 -11.53 12.59 18.40
C ARG A 150 -11.71 11.11 18.07
N SER A 151 -12.02 10.30 19.09
CA SER A 151 -12.37 8.89 18.87
C SER A 151 -13.84 8.67 18.45
N GLY A 152 -14.59 9.76 18.21
CA GLY A 152 -15.97 9.74 17.74
C GLY A 152 -17.03 9.62 18.85
N ARG A 153 -16.69 9.96 20.08
CA ARG A 153 -17.62 9.93 21.21
C ARG A 153 -17.85 11.33 21.73
N TYR A 154 -18.75 12.06 21.07
CA TYR A 154 -18.96 13.47 21.35
C TYR A 154 -19.73 13.70 22.65
N ASP A 155 -20.61 12.78 23.04
CA ASP A 155 -21.40 12.84 24.29
C ASP A 155 -20.62 12.34 25.51
N VAL A 156 -19.30 12.24 25.43
CA VAL A 156 -18.48 11.83 26.57
C VAL A 156 -18.62 12.81 27.73
N ARG A 157 -18.81 12.28 28.90
CA ARG A 157 -18.78 13.04 30.15
C ARG A 157 -17.63 12.54 31.01
N VAL A 158 -16.77 13.44 31.43
CA VAL A 158 -15.65 13.15 32.31
C VAL A 158 -15.84 13.93 33.59
N THR A 159 -15.90 13.22 34.70
CA THR A 159 -16.09 13.83 36.02
C THR A 159 -14.89 13.50 36.90
N PRO A 160 -14.13 14.50 37.36
CA PRO A 160 -13.04 14.25 38.28
C PRO A 160 -13.59 14.09 39.71
N GLU A 161 -13.20 13.03 40.38
CA GLU A 161 -13.45 12.77 41.79
C GLU A 161 -12.17 12.94 42.58
N ILE A 162 -12.22 13.72 43.65
CA ILE A 162 -11.09 14.02 44.52
C ILE A 162 -11.35 13.38 45.85
N ILE A 163 -10.54 12.43 46.22
CA ILE A 163 -10.64 11.69 47.47
C ILE A 163 -9.52 12.14 48.42
N ASP A 164 -9.91 12.81 49.48
CA ASP A 164 -8.95 13.25 50.52
C ASP A 164 -8.34 12.06 51.24
N GLN A 165 -7.04 12.07 51.39
CA GLN A 165 -6.23 11.06 52.03
C GLN A 165 -5.46 11.66 53.23
N PRO A 166 -5.10 10.87 54.24
CA PRO A 166 -4.23 11.35 55.34
C PRO A 166 -2.93 11.99 54.84
N ASN A 167 -2.34 12.89 55.61
CA ASN A 167 -1.08 13.57 55.34
C ASN A 167 -1.12 14.54 54.13
N ASN A 168 -2.22 15.30 53.95
CA ASN A 168 -2.41 16.28 52.87
C ASN A 168 -2.18 15.69 51.50
N ARG A 169 -2.72 14.49 51.23
CA ARG A 169 -2.74 13.83 49.94
C ARG A 169 -4.14 13.73 49.40
N VAL A 170 -4.25 13.65 48.08
CA VAL A 170 -5.51 13.40 47.36
C VAL A 170 -5.30 12.33 46.34
N ASP A 171 -6.25 11.42 46.24
CA ASP A 171 -6.35 10.52 45.13
C ASP A 171 -7.31 11.15 44.10
N LEU A 172 -6.91 11.18 42.84
CA LEU A 172 -7.65 11.76 41.72
C LEU A 172 -8.19 10.63 40.84
N ILE A 173 -9.50 10.54 40.75
CA ILE A 173 -10.18 9.56 39.92
C ILE A 173 -10.94 10.32 38.83
N PHE A 174 -10.68 9.97 37.54
CA PHE A 174 -11.45 10.46 36.42
C PHE A 174 -12.50 9.41 36.03
N THR A 175 -13.75 9.65 36.37
CA THR A 175 -14.88 8.82 35.97
C THR A 175 -15.33 9.22 34.60
N VAL A 176 -15.24 8.29 33.63
CA VAL A 176 -15.54 8.50 32.24
C VAL A 176 -16.81 7.78 31.83
N GLU A 177 -17.82 8.53 31.48
CA GLU A 177 -19.01 8.04 30.79
C GLU A 177 -18.79 8.22 29.29
N GLU A 178 -18.37 7.15 28.60
CA GLU A 178 -17.89 7.25 27.20
C GLU A 178 -18.95 7.69 26.20
N GLY A 179 -20.23 7.57 26.51
CA GLY A 179 -21.33 7.90 25.60
C GLY A 179 -21.41 6.97 24.36
N ALA A 180 -22.35 7.22 23.49
CA ALA A 180 -22.50 6.53 22.23
C ALA A 180 -21.51 7.08 21.18
N LYS A 181 -21.21 6.26 20.14
CA LYS A 181 -20.44 6.72 18.99
C LYS A 181 -21.26 7.75 18.20
N THR A 182 -20.71 8.94 18.00
CA THR A 182 -21.37 10.04 17.29
C THR A 182 -20.85 10.08 15.85
N GLY A 183 -21.71 9.76 14.91
CA GLY A 183 -21.39 9.72 13.49
C GLY A 183 -21.90 10.95 12.73
N VAL A 184 -21.49 11.05 11.46
CA VAL A 184 -22.02 12.00 10.50
C VAL A 184 -23.34 11.44 9.94
N LYS A 185 -24.43 12.19 10.02
CA LYS A 185 -25.76 11.75 9.58
C LYS A 185 -26.11 12.20 8.17
N SER A 186 -25.65 13.39 7.78
CA SER A 186 -25.78 13.88 6.41
C SER A 186 -24.56 14.68 6.01
N VAL A 187 -24.22 14.60 4.72
CA VAL A 187 -23.25 15.48 4.09
C VAL A 187 -23.93 16.17 2.92
N GLU A 188 -24.04 17.48 3.02
CA GLU A 188 -24.74 18.32 2.05
C GLU A 188 -23.79 19.29 1.38
N PHE A 189 -24.11 19.64 0.14
CA PHE A 189 -23.35 20.61 -0.64
C PHE A 189 -24.29 21.68 -1.16
N ILE A 190 -23.90 22.93 -1.01
CA ILE A 190 -24.65 24.10 -1.48
C ILE A 190 -23.79 24.85 -2.49
N GLY A 191 -24.36 25.15 -3.67
CA GLY A 191 -23.68 25.88 -4.74
C GLY A 191 -22.96 25.01 -5.75
N ASN A 192 -23.09 23.69 -5.65
CA ASN A 192 -22.49 22.70 -6.54
C ASN A 192 -23.36 22.46 -7.80
N ASN A 193 -23.29 23.38 -8.78
CA ASN A 193 -24.08 23.29 -9.99
C ASN A 193 -23.44 22.39 -11.06
N ALA A 194 -22.11 22.37 -11.13
CA ALA A 194 -21.35 21.63 -12.14
C ALA A 194 -21.24 20.14 -11.82
N TYR A 195 -21.23 19.78 -10.55
CA TYR A 195 -21.12 18.39 -10.10
C TYR A 195 -22.21 18.03 -9.10
N SER A 196 -22.73 16.82 -9.23
CA SER A 196 -23.74 16.32 -8.29
C SER A 196 -23.16 16.15 -6.88
N ALA A 197 -24.04 16.25 -5.86
CA ALA A 197 -23.66 15.98 -4.48
C ALA A 197 -23.07 14.56 -4.30
N ALA A 198 -23.57 13.56 -5.06
CA ALA A 198 -23.03 12.22 -5.06
C ALA A 198 -21.55 12.22 -5.51
N ARG A 199 -21.22 12.98 -6.56
CA ARG A 199 -19.83 13.10 -7.05
C ARG A 199 -18.91 13.76 -6.03
N LEU A 200 -19.38 14.77 -5.32
CA LEU A 200 -18.57 15.46 -4.31
C LEU A 200 -18.39 14.61 -3.06
N ARG A 201 -19.40 13.80 -2.67
CA ARG A 201 -19.22 12.80 -1.60
C ARG A 201 -18.12 11.80 -1.89
N ASP A 202 -17.87 11.51 -3.17
CA ASP A 202 -16.79 10.61 -3.58
C ASP A 202 -15.40 11.19 -3.43
N VAL A 203 -15.29 12.51 -3.42
CA VAL A 203 -14.04 13.24 -3.33
C VAL A 203 -13.58 13.35 -1.88
N ILE A 204 -14.53 13.45 -0.94
CA ILE A 204 -14.26 13.63 0.48
C ILE A 204 -14.03 12.30 1.21
N LYS A 205 -13.41 12.39 2.39
CA LYS A 205 -13.15 11.24 3.26
C LYS A 205 -14.22 11.05 4.32
N THR A 206 -14.97 12.11 4.66
CA THR A 206 -16.06 12.03 5.62
C THR A 206 -17.29 11.44 4.95
N HIS A 207 -17.86 10.39 5.54
CA HIS A 207 -19.01 9.67 5.01
C HIS A 207 -20.16 9.62 6.00
N GLU A 208 -21.38 9.45 5.45
CA GLU A 208 -22.58 9.31 6.26
C GLU A 208 -22.62 7.96 6.96
N SER A 209 -23.07 7.92 8.22
CA SER A 209 -23.25 6.68 8.98
C SER A 209 -24.32 5.80 8.36
N ASN A 210 -24.01 4.57 8.06
CA ASN A 210 -24.90 3.58 7.46
C ASN A 210 -24.81 2.23 8.20
N LEU A 211 -25.59 1.24 7.76
CA LEU A 211 -25.66 -0.09 8.38
C LEU A 211 -24.29 -0.82 8.42
N LEU A 212 -23.38 -0.45 7.52
CA LEU A 212 -22.04 -1.06 7.39
C LEU A 212 -20.93 -0.23 8.05
N SER A 213 -21.30 0.81 8.80
CA SER A 213 -20.35 1.68 9.52
C SER A 213 -19.48 0.95 10.55
N PHE A 214 -19.82 -0.29 10.90
CA PHE A 214 -18.99 -1.11 11.78
C PHE A 214 -17.68 -1.58 11.12
N LEU A 215 -17.56 -1.49 9.79
CA LEU A 215 -16.39 -1.88 9.00
C LEU A 215 -15.36 -0.75 8.82
N GLY A 216 -15.71 0.48 9.20
CA GLY A 216 -14.85 1.65 9.02
C GLY A 216 -14.93 2.66 10.15
N SER A 217 -14.17 3.76 10.04
CA SER A 217 -14.21 4.90 10.96
C SER A 217 -14.45 6.25 10.26
N ASN A 218 -14.71 6.25 8.95
CA ASN A 218 -14.89 7.46 8.16
C ASN A 218 -16.26 8.12 8.38
N ASP A 219 -17.17 7.41 8.99
CA ASP A 219 -18.48 7.88 9.43
C ASP A 219 -18.45 8.60 10.78
N ILE A 220 -17.33 8.58 11.50
CA ILE A 220 -17.14 9.30 12.75
C ILE A 220 -16.89 10.77 12.43
N TYR A 221 -17.55 11.68 13.13
CA TYR A 221 -17.26 13.10 12.99
C TYR A 221 -15.86 13.43 13.51
N ASP A 222 -15.07 14.09 12.66
CA ASP A 222 -13.72 14.55 12.94
C ASP A 222 -13.52 15.93 12.28
N PRO A 223 -13.34 17.01 13.05
CA PRO A 223 -13.22 18.36 12.50
C PRO A 223 -11.99 18.54 11.62
N ASP A 224 -10.85 17.89 11.94
CA ASP A 224 -9.63 17.98 11.14
C ASP A 224 -9.84 17.30 9.77
N ARG A 225 -10.63 16.23 9.74
CA ARG A 225 -11.01 15.56 8.50
C ARG A 225 -11.94 16.40 7.65
N VAL A 226 -12.92 17.06 8.26
CA VAL A 226 -13.84 17.95 7.54
C VAL A 226 -13.08 19.13 6.90
N GLU A 227 -12.08 19.69 7.59
CA GLU A 227 -11.24 20.75 7.01
C GLU A 227 -10.35 20.19 5.87
N ALA A 228 -9.81 18.99 6.02
CA ALA A 228 -9.11 18.31 4.94
C ALA A 228 -10.00 18.00 3.74
N ASP A 229 -11.27 17.66 3.96
CA ASP A 229 -12.26 17.44 2.92
C ASP A 229 -12.58 18.73 2.14
N ARG A 230 -12.58 19.87 2.80
CA ARG A 230 -12.71 21.19 2.16
C ARG A 230 -11.58 21.40 1.13
N ASP A 231 -10.36 21.06 1.48
CA ASP A 231 -9.22 21.12 0.55
C ASP A 231 -9.33 20.11 -0.58
N LEU A 232 -9.84 18.91 -0.33
CA LEU A 232 -10.06 17.89 -1.36
C LEU A 232 -11.10 18.37 -2.39
N ILE A 233 -12.20 18.96 -1.94
CA ILE A 233 -13.22 19.54 -2.82
C ILE A 233 -12.59 20.65 -3.67
N ARG A 234 -11.85 21.57 -3.05
CA ARG A 234 -11.18 22.66 -3.76
C ARG A 234 -10.22 22.13 -4.84
N ARG A 235 -9.37 21.16 -4.51
CA ARG A 235 -8.44 20.54 -5.46
C ARG A 235 -9.17 19.82 -6.59
N PHE A 236 -10.28 19.16 -6.30
CA PHE A 236 -11.12 18.51 -7.31
C PHE A 236 -11.64 19.50 -8.34
N TYR A 237 -12.17 20.64 -7.92
CA TYR A 237 -12.64 21.68 -8.85
C TYR A 237 -11.48 22.31 -9.64
N LEU A 238 -10.34 22.60 -8.99
CA LEU A 238 -9.14 23.12 -9.66
C LEU A 238 -8.60 22.17 -10.73
N LYS A 239 -8.68 20.87 -10.50
CA LYS A 239 -8.31 19.83 -11.47
C LYS A 239 -9.26 19.79 -12.66
N ASN A 240 -10.50 20.21 -12.48
CA ASN A 240 -11.55 20.16 -13.49
C ASN A 240 -11.86 21.55 -14.12
N GLY A 241 -10.92 22.47 -14.06
CA GLY A 241 -11.00 23.74 -14.79
C GLY A 241 -11.61 24.91 -14.04
N PHE A 242 -12.01 24.74 -12.79
CA PHE A 242 -12.63 25.85 -12.01
C PHE A 242 -11.56 26.61 -11.23
N ALA A 243 -10.88 27.52 -11.92
CA ALA A 243 -9.73 28.24 -11.36
C ALA A 243 -10.11 29.21 -10.23
N ASP A 244 -11.35 29.65 -10.17
CA ASP A 244 -11.87 30.62 -9.19
C ASP A 244 -12.64 29.95 -8.04
N VAL A 245 -12.65 28.64 -7.95
CA VAL A 245 -13.41 27.91 -6.94
C VAL A 245 -13.03 28.31 -5.52
N GLN A 246 -14.03 28.56 -4.70
CA GLN A 246 -13.88 28.77 -3.27
C GLN A 246 -14.83 27.87 -2.51
N VAL A 247 -14.31 27.13 -1.52
CA VAL A 247 -15.13 26.45 -0.54
C VAL A 247 -15.23 27.38 0.66
N VAL A 248 -16.29 28.16 0.71
CA VAL A 248 -16.46 29.29 1.62
C VAL A 248 -16.54 28.84 3.07
N ALA A 249 -17.27 27.77 3.32
CA ALA A 249 -17.49 27.25 4.67
C ALA A 249 -17.75 25.74 4.66
N ALA A 250 -17.32 25.08 5.72
CA ALA A 250 -17.76 23.76 6.13
C ALA A 250 -18.51 23.91 7.45
N LEU A 251 -19.84 23.93 7.40
CA LEU A 251 -20.69 24.08 8.56
C LEU A 251 -21.00 22.71 9.13
N THR A 252 -20.91 22.60 10.47
CA THR A 252 -21.21 21.36 11.17
C THR A 252 -22.20 21.63 12.27
N GLU A 253 -23.33 20.94 12.22
CA GLU A 253 -24.41 21.09 13.21
C GLU A 253 -24.70 19.75 13.86
N TYR A 254 -24.78 19.74 15.19
CA TYR A 254 -25.17 18.54 15.92
C TYR A 254 -26.69 18.42 15.93
N ASP A 255 -27.20 17.30 15.45
CA ASP A 255 -28.61 16.95 15.48
C ASP A 255 -28.90 16.07 16.71
N PRO A 256 -29.59 16.62 17.75
CA PRO A 256 -29.87 15.85 18.96
C PRO A 256 -30.85 14.70 18.74
N GLU A 257 -31.76 14.80 17.77
CA GLU A 257 -32.75 13.77 17.49
C GLU A 257 -32.12 12.57 16.83
N LYS A 258 -31.21 12.81 15.86
CA LYS A 258 -30.48 11.78 15.15
C LYS A 258 -29.18 11.36 15.86
N LYS A 259 -28.83 12.04 16.96
CA LYS A 259 -27.58 11.83 17.71
C LYS A 259 -26.35 11.78 16.81
N GLY A 260 -26.18 12.80 15.97
CA GLY A 260 -25.07 12.87 15.01
C GLY A 260 -24.89 14.24 14.40
N PHE A 261 -23.89 14.39 13.55
CA PHE A 261 -23.55 15.65 12.90
C PHE A 261 -24.08 15.71 11.47
N ASN A 262 -24.61 16.83 11.10
CA ASN A 262 -24.85 17.23 9.71
C ASN A 262 -23.70 18.15 9.27
N VAL A 263 -23.06 17.82 8.15
CA VAL A 263 -21.94 18.58 7.57
C VAL A 263 -22.39 19.21 6.26
N THR A 264 -22.27 20.53 6.14
CA THR A 264 -22.68 21.26 4.93
C THR A 264 -21.50 22.03 4.37
N PHE A 265 -21.09 21.72 3.14
CA PHE A 265 -20.06 22.45 2.40
C PHE A 265 -20.69 23.50 1.49
N LYS A 266 -20.34 24.76 1.69
CA LYS A 266 -20.76 25.86 0.83
C LYS A 266 -19.68 26.15 -0.21
N ILE A 267 -20.03 25.99 -1.49
CA ILE A 267 -19.11 26.09 -2.63
C ILE A 267 -19.54 27.25 -3.52
N GLU A 268 -18.56 28.04 -3.93
CA GLU A 268 -18.68 29.01 -5.00
C GLU A 268 -17.78 28.53 -6.14
N GLU A 269 -18.38 27.89 -7.17
CA GLU A 269 -17.64 27.19 -8.22
C GLU A 269 -16.86 28.12 -9.13
N GLY A 270 -17.40 29.30 -9.40
CA GLY A 270 -16.88 30.17 -10.44
C GLY A 270 -17.16 29.64 -11.86
N SER A 271 -16.40 30.15 -12.82
CA SER A 271 -16.48 29.68 -14.23
C SER A 271 -15.49 28.55 -14.50
N GLN A 272 -15.86 27.68 -15.44
CA GLN A 272 -14.93 26.66 -15.95
C GLN A 272 -14.07 27.29 -17.07
N TYR A 273 -12.74 27.10 -16.96
CA TYR A 273 -11.76 27.67 -17.86
C TYR A 273 -11.09 26.58 -18.73
N ARG A 274 -10.69 27.01 -19.93
CA ARG A 274 -9.80 26.25 -20.82
C ARG A 274 -8.44 26.93 -20.91
N VAL A 275 -7.45 26.19 -21.36
CA VAL A 275 -6.11 26.73 -21.62
C VAL A 275 -6.16 27.62 -22.85
N GLY A 276 -5.82 28.91 -22.72
CA GLY A 276 -5.75 29.89 -23.80
C GLY A 276 -4.46 29.75 -24.62
N THR A 277 -3.36 30.24 -24.05
CA THR A 277 -2.01 30.08 -24.61
C THR A 277 -1.10 29.37 -23.64
N VAL A 278 -0.02 28.78 -24.16
CA VAL A 278 1.05 28.16 -23.36
C VAL A 278 2.38 28.71 -23.87
N ASP A 279 2.98 29.61 -23.10
CA ASP A 279 4.20 30.31 -23.47
C ASP A 279 5.34 29.98 -22.53
N PHE A 280 6.57 30.14 -23.01
CA PHE A 280 7.80 29.79 -22.28
C PHE A 280 8.77 30.96 -22.39
N HIS A 281 9.17 31.48 -21.23
CA HIS A 281 10.14 32.56 -21.16
C HIS A 281 11.32 32.16 -20.27
N SER A 282 12.49 32.67 -20.58
CA SER A 282 13.68 32.51 -19.75
C SER A 282 14.38 33.81 -19.54
N SER A 283 14.76 34.10 -18.29
CA SER A 283 15.68 35.14 -17.92
C SER A 283 17.14 34.68 -17.90
N ILE A 284 17.37 33.36 -18.03
CA ILE A 284 18.72 32.78 -17.99
C ILE A 284 19.40 32.94 -19.37
N PRO A 285 20.61 33.54 -19.46
CA PRO A 285 21.34 33.67 -20.70
C PRO A 285 21.60 32.30 -21.36
N ASN A 286 21.40 32.25 -22.69
CA ASN A 286 21.63 31.06 -23.51
C ASN A 286 20.72 29.83 -23.17
N PHE A 287 19.67 30.01 -22.39
CA PHE A 287 18.68 28.97 -22.13
C PHE A 287 17.44 29.17 -23.01
N ASP A 288 17.23 28.26 -23.92
CA ASP A 288 15.99 28.22 -24.73
C ASP A 288 14.85 27.54 -23.96
N ALA A 289 13.96 28.36 -23.39
CA ALA A 289 12.80 27.87 -22.65
C ALA A 289 11.81 27.13 -23.55
N SER A 290 11.76 27.41 -24.86
CA SER A 290 10.86 26.78 -25.83
C SER A 290 11.16 25.26 -25.98
N SER A 291 12.39 24.85 -25.72
CA SER A 291 12.83 23.45 -25.74
C SER A 291 12.18 22.61 -24.65
N LEU A 292 11.57 23.21 -23.62
CA LEU A 292 10.80 22.53 -22.57
C LEU A 292 9.35 22.28 -22.95
N ARG A 293 8.91 22.75 -24.14
CA ARG A 293 7.51 22.60 -24.59
C ARG A 293 7.01 21.14 -24.60
N SER A 294 7.88 20.19 -24.91
CA SER A 294 7.55 18.77 -24.93
C SER A 294 7.20 18.19 -23.57
N LEU A 295 7.58 18.86 -22.47
CA LEU A 295 7.30 18.47 -21.10
C LEU A 295 5.99 19.09 -20.57
N SER A 296 5.35 19.97 -21.35
CA SER A 296 4.05 20.52 -20.97
C SER A 296 2.96 19.47 -21.08
N ARG A 297 2.28 19.24 -19.96
CA ARG A 297 1.12 18.34 -19.86
C ARG A 297 -0.21 19.06 -20.14
N ILE A 298 -0.14 20.36 -20.48
CA ILE A 298 -1.28 21.16 -20.87
C ILE A 298 -1.15 21.57 -22.33
N SER A 299 -2.27 21.65 -23.03
CA SER A 299 -2.34 22.07 -24.44
C SER A 299 -3.43 23.13 -24.64
N VAL A 300 -3.22 24.00 -25.63
CA VAL A 300 -4.20 25.05 -26.00
C VAL A 300 -5.57 24.41 -26.29
N GLY A 301 -6.63 24.98 -25.70
CA GLY A 301 -8.02 24.51 -25.84
C GLY A 301 -8.40 23.36 -24.89
N SER A 302 -7.43 22.68 -24.25
CA SER A 302 -7.73 21.67 -23.23
C SER A 302 -8.34 22.30 -21.99
N LEU A 303 -9.02 21.49 -21.16
CA LEU A 303 -9.52 21.95 -19.88
C LEU A 303 -8.34 22.38 -18.99
N TYR A 304 -8.46 23.54 -18.32
CA TYR A 304 -7.43 24.01 -17.43
C TYR A 304 -7.33 23.08 -16.21
N ASN A 305 -6.12 22.60 -15.91
CA ASN A 305 -5.87 21.67 -14.83
C ASN A 305 -4.62 22.10 -14.06
N VAL A 306 -4.80 22.56 -12.82
CA VAL A 306 -3.72 23.03 -11.96
C VAL A 306 -2.70 21.94 -11.68
N GLU A 307 -3.13 20.70 -11.44
CA GLU A 307 -2.24 19.57 -11.19
C GLU A 307 -1.32 19.28 -12.41
N SER A 308 -1.87 19.42 -13.64
CA SER A 308 -1.09 19.27 -14.86
C SER A 308 -0.08 20.41 -15.04
N VAL A 309 -0.41 21.63 -14.60
CA VAL A 309 0.51 22.77 -14.60
C VAL A 309 1.65 22.54 -13.61
N GLU A 310 1.33 22.10 -12.37
CA GLU A 310 2.33 21.80 -11.34
C GLU A 310 3.28 20.68 -11.77
N LYS A 311 2.77 19.58 -12.33
CA LYS A 311 3.58 18.48 -12.85
C LYS A 311 4.46 18.91 -14.01
N SER A 312 3.92 19.75 -14.93
CA SER A 312 4.73 20.31 -16.01
C SER A 312 5.88 21.17 -15.46
N THR A 313 5.60 21.99 -14.46
CA THR A 313 6.59 22.84 -13.80
C THR A 313 7.71 22.00 -13.18
N GLU A 314 7.35 20.92 -12.49
CA GLU A 314 8.33 20.00 -11.88
C GLU A 314 9.19 19.32 -12.95
N ASP A 315 8.56 18.76 -14.00
CA ASP A 315 9.28 18.10 -15.09
C ASP A 315 10.25 19.07 -15.79
N MET A 316 9.82 20.31 -16.06
CA MET A 316 10.64 21.35 -16.66
C MET A 316 11.81 21.78 -15.76
N GLN A 317 11.59 21.92 -14.47
CA GLN A 317 12.65 22.27 -13.51
C GLN A 317 13.70 21.16 -13.40
N LEU A 318 13.27 19.90 -13.39
CA LEU A 318 14.17 18.76 -13.40
C LEU A 318 15.00 18.70 -14.69
N GLU A 319 14.38 18.97 -15.83
CA GLU A 319 15.08 18.98 -17.11
C GLU A 319 16.07 20.14 -17.21
N ALA A 320 15.70 21.33 -16.74
CA ALA A 320 16.63 22.46 -16.65
C ALA A 320 17.85 22.12 -15.80
N SER A 321 17.64 21.48 -14.66
CA SER A 321 18.71 21.00 -13.78
C SER A 321 19.63 19.96 -14.47
N ARG A 322 19.05 19.01 -15.22
CA ARG A 322 19.80 18.00 -16.01
C ARG A 322 20.67 18.62 -17.08
N ARG A 323 20.25 19.76 -17.66
CA ARG A 323 21.01 20.51 -18.65
C ARG A 323 22.11 21.40 -18.06
N GLY A 324 22.33 21.29 -16.75
CA GLY A 324 23.39 22.04 -16.04
C GLY A 324 22.95 23.34 -15.39
N TYR A 325 21.66 23.69 -15.48
CA TYR A 325 21.11 24.88 -14.85
C TYR A 325 20.57 24.53 -13.44
N ALA A 326 21.50 24.22 -12.53
CA ALA A 326 21.16 23.67 -11.21
C ALA A 326 20.32 24.61 -10.32
N PHE A 327 20.42 25.91 -10.51
CA PHE A 327 19.67 26.93 -9.77
C PHE A 327 18.43 27.45 -10.53
N ALA A 328 18.11 26.89 -11.68
CA ALA A 328 16.93 27.31 -12.42
C ALA A 328 15.65 27.01 -11.61
N VAL A 329 14.77 27.97 -11.55
CA VAL A 329 13.43 27.86 -10.94
C VAL A 329 12.39 28.13 -12.02
N VAL A 330 11.50 27.16 -12.22
CA VAL A 330 10.38 27.33 -13.15
C VAL A 330 9.16 27.78 -12.35
N ARG A 331 8.59 28.92 -12.74
CA ARG A 331 7.40 29.49 -12.11
C ARG A 331 6.29 29.64 -13.14
N PRO A 332 5.17 28.93 -12.98
CA PRO A 332 4.01 29.17 -13.82
C PRO A 332 3.34 30.48 -13.41
N SER A 333 2.99 31.30 -14.36
CA SER A 333 2.10 32.45 -14.19
C SER A 333 0.87 32.24 -15.07
N GLY A 334 -0.30 32.60 -14.56
CA GLY A 334 -1.56 32.45 -15.28
C GLY A 334 -2.27 33.79 -15.41
N ASP A 335 -2.65 34.16 -16.62
CA ASP A 335 -3.52 35.31 -16.88
C ASP A 335 -4.90 34.80 -17.30
N ARG A 336 -5.97 35.33 -16.66
CA ARG A 336 -7.34 34.89 -16.84
C ARG A 336 -8.11 35.86 -17.71
N ASN A 337 -8.67 35.34 -18.77
CA ASN A 337 -9.64 36.05 -19.58
C ASN A 337 -11.04 35.60 -19.20
N PHE A 338 -11.78 36.45 -18.48
CA PHE A 338 -13.13 36.15 -17.99
C PHE A 338 -14.16 36.06 -19.13
N GLU A 339 -14.01 36.87 -20.19
CA GLU A 339 -14.91 36.88 -21.33
C GLU A 339 -14.76 35.61 -22.18
N ALA A 340 -13.53 35.26 -22.52
CA ALA A 340 -13.21 34.07 -23.30
C ALA A 340 -13.22 32.79 -22.47
N ARG A 341 -13.28 32.87 -21.12
CA ARG A 341 -13.15 31.75 -20.16
C ARG A 341 -11.88 30.92 -20.42
N THR A 342 -10.76 31.62 -20.61
CA THR A 342 -9.46 30.98 -20.85
C THR A 342 -8.44 31.43 -19.82
N VAL A 343 -7.48 30.54 -19.52
CA VAL A 343 -6.28 30.84 -18.73
C VAL A 343 -5.08 30.70 -19.64
N SER A 344 -4.35 31.78 -19.87
CA SER A 344 -3.07 31.74 -20.56
C SER A 344 -2.00 31.43 -19.54
N VAL A 345 -1.21 30.39 -19.78
CA VAL A 345 -0.15 29.95 -18.87
C VAL A 345 1.21 30.25 -19.46
N VAL A 346 2.05 30.95 -18.69
CA VAL A 346 3.44 31.27 -19.05
C VAL A 346 4.36 30.58 -18.05
N PHE A 347 5.23 29.72 -18.53
CA PHE A 347 6.29 29.12 -17.71
C PHE A 347 7.54 30.00 -17.77
N ASN A 348 7.83 30.68 -16.67
CA ASN A 348 9.01 31.55 -16.56
C ASN A 348 10.15 30.73 -15.92
N VAL A 349 11.28 30.67 -16.59
CA VAL A 349 12.50 30.00 -16.14
C VAL A 349 13.48 31.06 -15.70
N ASP A 350 13.64 31.20 -14.39
CA ASP A 350 14.50 32.23 -13.79
C ASP A 350 15.72 31.59 -13.09
N GLU A 351 16.83 32.37 -12.98
CA GLU A 351 17.91 31.96 -12.09
C GLU A 351 17.48 32.22 -10.65
N GLY A 352 17.35 31.15 -9.86
CA GLY A 352 17.06 31.26 -8.45
C GLY A 352 18.27 31.60 -7.61
N PRO A 353 18.12 31.76 -6.29
CA PRO A 353 19.23 32.01 -5.40
C PRO A 353 20.23 30.86 -5.46
N ARG A 354 21.52 31.20 -5.52
CA ARG A 354 22.62 30.21 -5.48
C ARG A 354 22.79 29.70 -4.07
N THR A 355 22.00 28.70 -3.73
CA THR A 355 21.98 28.09 -2.42
C THR A 355 22.49 26.64 -2.52
N TYR A 356 23.38 26.26 -1.60
CA TYR A 356 24.01 24.94 -1.57
C TYR A 356 23.57 24.15 -0.34
N ILE A 357 23.53 22.83 -0.45
CA ILE A 357 23.26 21.95 0.67
C ILE A 357 24.52 21.82 1.51
N GLU A 358 24.47 22.29 2.76
CA GLU A 358 25.60 22.16 3.69
C GLU A 358 25.65 20.74 4.27
N ARG A 359 24.50 20.26 4.71
CA ARG A 359 24.38 18.97 5.39
C ARG A 359 22.96 18.41 5.26
N ILE A 360 22.84 17.08 5.26
CA ILE A 360 21.57 16.35 5.30
C ILE A 360 21.51 15.61 6.63
N ASP A 361 20.70 16.10 7.56
CA ASP A 361 20.51 15.52 8.89
C ASP A 361 19.29 14.58 8.89
N LEU A 362 19.52 13.33 9.24
CA LEU A 362 18.48 12.31 9.38
C LEU A 362 18.09 12.20 10.84
N ARG A 363 16.80 12.23 11.13
CA ARG A 363 16.26 12.11 12.49
C ARG A 363 15.12 11.09 12.53
N GLY A 364 15.08 10.28 13.60
CA GLY A 364 14.00 9.33 13.83
C GLY A 364 14.18 7.95 13.21
N ASN A 365 15.25 7.69 12.47
CA ASN A 365 15.56 6.38 11.90
C ASN A 365 16.31 5.50 12.92
N THR A 366 15.56 4.79 13.74
CA THR A 366 16.12 3.92 14.79
C THR A 366 16.46 2.51 14.29
N ARG A 367 15.78 2.04 13.27
CA ARG A 367 15.94 0.71 12.66
C ARG A 367 16.53 0.78 11.26
N THR A 368 16.03 1.71 10.42
CA THR A 368 16.50 1.89 9.05
C THR A 368 17.88 2.53 9.04
N ARG A 369 18.79 1.96 8.30
CA ARG A 369 20.15 2.48 8.18
C ARG A 369 20.20 3.76 7.35
N ASP A 370 21.07 4.70 7.68
CA ASP A 370 21.18 6.01 7.04
C ASP A 370 21.35 5.91 5.52
N TYR A 371 22.18 5.00 5.03
CA TYR A 371 22.40 4.84 3.60
C TYR A 371 21.13 4.47 2.82
N VAL A 372 20.18 3.77 3.46
CA VAL A 372 18.88 3.40 2.83
C VAL A 372 18.04 4.65 2.58
N ILE A 373 18.13 5.63 3.46
CA ILE A 373 17.42 6.90 3.33
C ILE A 373 18.16 7.80 2.35
N ARG A 374 19.49 7.92 2.51
CA ARG A 374 20.33 8.80 1.67
C ARG A 374 20.31 8.43 0.20
N ARG A 375 20.22 7.14 -0.15
CA ARG A 375 20.14 6.68 -1.55
C ARG A 375 18.88 7.10 -2.31
N GLU A 376 17.84 7.53 -1.59
CA GLU A 376 16.61 8.07 -2.21
C GLU A 376 16.76 9.53 -2.66
N PHE A 377 17.82 10.20 -2.21
CA PHE A 377 18.14 11.54 -2.66
C PHE A 377 18.96 11.49 -3.96
N ASP A 378 18.59 12.34 -4.90
CA ASP A 378 19.40 12.67 -6.10
C ASP A 378 20.29 13.89 -5.83
N LEU A 379 20.46 14.26 -4.56
CA LEU A 379 21.26 15.40 -4.06
C LEU A 379 22.21 14.91 -2.98
N ALA A 380 23.39 15.49 -2.96
CA ALA A 380 24.39 15.25 -1.93
C ALA A 380 24.77 16.54 -1.21
N GLU A 381 25.49 16.42 -0.13
CA GLU A 381 26.10 17.56 0.58
C GLU A 381 27.12 18.27 -0.32
N GLY A 382 27.01 19.58 -0.44
CA GLY A 382 27.78 20.41 -1.36
C GLY A 382 27.08 20.69 -2.69
N ASP A 383 26.02 19.98 -3.05
CA ASP A 383 25.27 20.22 -4.27
C ASP A 383 24.39 21.47 -4.19
N ALA A 384 24.01 21.98 -5.36
CA ALA A 384 23.03 23.04 -5.47
C ALA A 384 21.67 22.61 -4.91
N TYR A 385 21.07 23.42 -4.06
CA TYR A 385 19.74 23.15 -3.54
C TYR A 385 18.70 23.25 -4.66
N ASN A 386 17.94 22.18 -4.84
CA ASN A 386 16.83 22.14 -5.78
C ASN A 386 15.61 21.54 -5.10
N ARG A 387 14.57 22.35 -4.94
CA ARG A 387 13.34 21.97 -4.25
C ARG A 387 12.65 20.78 -4.92
N ALA A 388 12.61 20.74 -6.26
CA ALA A 388 11.95 19.63 -6.97
C ALA A 388 12.63 18.27 -6.71
N LEU A 389 13.97 18.28 -6.56
CA LEU A 389 14.70 17.06 -6.19
C LEU A 389 14.48 16.67 -4.72
N VAL A 390 14.33 17.63 -3.82
CA VAL A 390 13.98 17.39 -2.41
C VAL A 390 12.56 16.82 -2.29
N ASP A 391 11.59 17.43 -2.97
CA ASP A 391 10.20 16.96 -2.99
C ASP A 391 10.10 15.55 -3.61
N ARG A 392 10.94 15.26 -4.62
CA ARG A 392 11.07 13.92 -5.20
C ARG A 392 11.63 12.91 -4.19
N ALA A 393 12.66 13.27 -3.45
CA ALA A 393 13.23 12.43 -2.40
C ALA A 393 12.19 12.13 -1.30
N GLU A 394 11.43 13.15 -0.89
CA GLU A 394 10.35 12.99 0.08
C GLU A 394 9.27 12.00 -0.41
N ARG A 395 8.83 12.12 -1.68
CA ARG A 395 7.88 11.15 -2.28
C ARG A 395 8.46 9.75 -2.34
N ARG A 396 9.74 9.58 -2.71
CA ARG A 396 10.40 8.26 -2.73
C ARG A 396 10.46 7.64 -1.34
N LEU A 397 10.85 8.41 -0.33
CA LEU A 397 10.88 7.94 1.06
C LEU A 397 9.49 7.53 1.54
N LYS A 398 8.44 8.29 1.20
CA LYS A 398 7.05 7.92 1.49
C LYS A 398 6.63 6.62 0.80
N ASN A 399 7.08 6.42 -0.45
CA ASN A 399 6.77 5.23 -1.25
C ASN A 399 7.49 3.97 -0.78
N LEU A 400 8.59 4.07 -0.03
CA LEU A 400 9.23 2.91 0.61
C LEU A 400 8.29 2.21 1.59
N ASP A 401 7.32 2.93 2.14
CA ASP A 401 6.35 2.44 3.11
C ASP A 401 6.99 1.94 4.43
N TYR A 402 8.20 2.45 4.77
CA TYR A 402 8.90 2.17 6.02
C TYR A 402 8.54 3.14 7.14
N PHE A 403 8.01 4.30 6.76
CA PHE A 403 7.77 5.43 7.65
C PHE A 403 6.28 5.74 7.74
N LYS A 404 5.82 6.08 8.93
CA LYS A 404 4.48 6.60 9.18
C LYS A 404 4.38 8.07 8.73
N SER A 405 5.46 8.83 9.00
CA SER A 405 5.61 10.22 8.59
C SER A 405 7.00 10.47 8.03
N VAL A 406 7.06 11.24 6.95
CA VAL A 406 8.28 11.75 6.33
C VAL A 406 8.08 13.23 6.11
N LYS A 407 8.94 14.05 6.68
CA LYS A 407 8.92 15.49 6.50
C LYS A 407 10.34 15.98 6.26
N ILE A 408 10.55 16.74 5.18
CA ILE A 408 11.83 17.35 4.90
C ILE A 408 11.70 18.88 5.08
N VAL A 409 12.50 19.43 5.96
CA VAL A 409 12.49 20.85 6.28
C VAL A 409 13.87 21.43 5.96
N THR A 410 13.92 22.66 5.47
CA THR A 410 15.15 23.41 5.25
C THR A 410 15.41 24.37 6.39
N GLU A 411 16.59 24.33 7.00
CA GLU A 411 17.06 25.29 7.98
C GLU A 411 18.24 26.11 7.40
N PRO A 412 18.42 27.37 7.82
CA PRO A 412 19.59 28.16 7.44
C PRO A 412 20.90 27.45 7.84
N GLY A 413 21.88 27.44 6.95
CA GLY A 413 23.22 26.90 7.22
C GLY A 413 24.16 27.93 7.87
N SER A 414 25.47 27.64 7.84
CA SER A 414 26.51 28.46 8.40
C SER A 414 26.69 29.79 7.68
N SER A 415 26.23 29.95 6.44
CA SER A 415 26.24 31.15 5.65
C SER A 415 24.91 31.33 4.89
N SER A 416 24.66 32.53 4.40
CA SER A 416 23.39 32.88 3.73
C SER A 416 23.14 32.14 2.40
N ASP A 417 24.19 31.56 1.83
CA ASP A 417 24.17 30.75 0.63
C ASP A 417 24.09 29.23 0.92
N ARG A 418 23.88 28.81 2.19
CA ARG A 418 23.84 27.42 2.60
C ARG A 418 22.56 27.08 3.34
N VAL A 419 22.11 25.85 3.14
CA VAL A 419 20.93 25.27 3.82
C VAL A 419 21.26 23.89 4.35
N ILE A 420 20.65 23.57 5.49
CA ILE A 420 20.68 22.23 6.08
C ILE A 420 19.33 21.60 5.77
N LEU A 421 19.35 20.39 5.21
CA LEU A 421 18.15 19.58 5.04
C LEU A 421 17.94 18.70 6.27
N ILE A 422 16.84 18.90 6.96
CA ILE A 422 16.45 18.05 8.09
C ILE A 422 15.38 17.11 7.62
N VAL A 423 15.65 15.83 7.70
CA VAL A 423 14.76 14.74 7.33
C VAL A 423 14.20 14.11 8.60
N ASP A 424 13.00 14.54 9.00
CA ASP A 424 12.31 13.99 10.16
C ASP A 424 11.46 12.79 9.75
N LEU A 425 11.73 11.65 10.37
CA LEU A 425 11.15 10.36 10.05
C LEU A 425 10.47 9.76 11.28
N GLU A 426 9.31 9.19 11.10
CA GLU A 426 8.65 8.35 12.11
C GLU A 426 8.51 6.95 11.53
N GLU A 427 9.30 6.00 12.05
CA GLU A 427 9.29 4.62 11.56
C GLU A 427 8.02 3.88 11.96
N LYS A 428 7.55 2.98 11.09
CA LYS A 428 6.50 2.03 11.39
C LYS A 428 7.00 0.59 11.27
N SER A 429 6.20 -0.38 11.69
CA SER A 429 6.49 -1.78 11.44
C SER A 429 6.50 -2.04 9.93
N THR A 430 7.56 -2.67 9.44
CA THR A 430 7.76 -3.05 8.03
C THR A 430 7.51 -4.54 7.78
N GLY A 431 7.40 -5.31 8.87
CA GLY A 431 6.98 -6.70 8.85
C GLY A 431 5.46 -6.82 8.71
N ASP A 432 5.03 -7.73 7.84
CA ASP A 432 3.63 -8.04 7.61
C ASP A 432 3.40 -9.55 7.75
N PHE A 433 2.43 -9.91 8.54
CA PHE A 433 1.94 -11.27 8.67
C PHE A 433 0.52 -11.32 8.12
N SER A 434 0.30 -12.11 7.09
CA SER A 434 -1.01 -12.23 6.49
C SER A 434 -1.51 -13.68 6.46
N ILE A 435 -2.78 -13.85 6.77
CA ILE A 435 -3.53 -15.07 6.55
C ILE A 435 -4.61 -14.72 5.54
N SER A 436 -4.60 -15.39 4.41
CA SER A 436 -5.58 -15.20 3.37
C SER A 436 -6.25 -16.50 3.02
N GLY A 437 -7.51 -16.42 2.62
CA GLY A 437 -8.28 -17.54 2.15
C GLY A 437 -9.11 -17.14 0.95
N GLY A 438 -9.34 -18.07 0.05
CA GLY A 438 -10.13 -17.85 -1.13
C GLY A 438 -10.83 -19.11 -1.58
N TYR A 439 -11.79 -18.91 -2.45
CA TYR A 439 -12.48 -20.00 -3.16
C TYR A 439 -12.66 -19.60 -4.61
N SER A 440 -12.43 -20.52 -5.49
CA SER A 440 -12.68 -20.35 -6.92
C SER A 440 -13.39 -21.61 -7.45
N THR A 441 -14.29 -21.45 -8.40
CA THR A 441 -14.97 -22.58 -9.05
C THR A 441 -13.99 -23.49 -9.80
N SER A 442 -12.81 -22.98 -10.18
CA SER A 442 -11.76 -23.75 -10.88
C SER A 442 -10.78 -24.41 -9.91
N ASP A 443 -10.38 -23.73 -8.84
CA ASP A 443 -9.26 -24.14 -7.99
C ASP A 443 -9.73 -24.66 -6.63
N GLY A 444 -11.05 -24.53 -6.33
CA GLY A 444 -11.62 -24.91 -5.05
C GLY A 444 -11.22 -23.95 -3.93
N ALA A 445 -11.26 -24.44 -2.69
CA ALA A 445 -10.84 -23.68 -1.52
C ALA A 445 -9.31 -23.63 -1.43
N LEU A 446 -8.78 -22.46 -1.09
CA LEU A 446 -7.36 -22.20 -0.90
C LEU A 446 -7.16 -21.33 0.35
N ALA A 447 -6.16 -21.65 1.16
CA ALA A 447 -5.64 -20.81 2.23
C ALA A 447 -4.17 -20.57 2.03
N GLU A 448 -3.71 -19.35 2.31
CA GLU A 448 -2.29 -18.98 2.28
C GLU A 448 -1.92 -18.25 3.57
N VAL A 449 -0.81 -18.62 4.13
CA VAL A 449 -0.14 -17.91 5.22
C VAL A 449 1.15 -17.34 4.69
N SER A 450 1.36 -16.05 4.86
CA SER A 450 2.60 -15.42 4.44
C SER A 450 3.18 -14.49 5.50
N VAL A 451 4.50 -14.45 5.54
CA VAL A 451 5.29 -13.51 6.33
C VAL A 451 6.16 -12.74 5.35
N SER A 452 6.13 -11.44 5.44
CA SER A 452 7.02 -10.59 4.65
C SER A 452 7.65 -9.50 5.50
N GLU A 453 8.86 -9.11 5.14
CA GLU A 453 9.60 -7.99 5.73
C GLU A 453 10.13 -7.13 4.59
N ARG A 454 9.76 -5.84 4.61
CA ARG A 454 10.14 -4.89 3.55
C ARG A 454 11.47 -4.20 3.83
N ASN A 455 11.90 -4.19 5.06
CA ASN A 455 13.14 -3.55 5.50
C ASN A 455 13.96 -4.49 6.37
N LEU A 456 14.28 -5.66 5.85
CA LEU A 456 14.99 -6.72 6.56
C LEU A 456 16.33 -6.19 7.10
N LEU A 457 16.54 -6.32 8.42
CA LEU A 457 17.71 -5.83 9.15
C LEU A 457 17.98 -4.32 9.00
N GLY A 458 16.97 -3.54 8.64
CA GLY A 458 17.11 -2.10 8.40
C GLY A 458 17.87 -1.74 7.12
N LYS A 459 18.13 -2.71 6.24
CA LYS A 459 18.93 -2.55 5.02
C LYS A 459 18.10 -2.24 3.77
N GLY A 460 16.77 -2.14 3.91
CA GLY A 460 15.88 -1.95 2.77
C GLY A 460 15.75 -3.18 1.87
N LEU A 461 16.05 -4.37 2.40
CA LEU A 461 15.90 -5.65 1.72
C LEU A 461 14.46 -6.14 1.87
N TYR A 462 13.90 -6.71 0.82
CA TYR A 462 12.59 -7.36 0.88
C TYR A 462 12.75 -8.87 0.95
N ALA A 463 12.04 -9.49 1.88
CA ALA A 463 11.93 -10.93 1.97
C ALA A 463 10.47 -11.34 2.21
N LYS A 464 10.01 -12.38 1.53
CA LYS A 464 8.67 -12.96 1.73
C LYS A 464 8.79 -14.49 1.72
N ALA A 465 8.14 -15.12 2.69
CA ALA A 465 7.89 -16.56 2.70
C ALA A 465 6.39 -16.80 2.72
N SER A 466 5.90 -17.70 1.88
CA SER A 466 4.49 -18.08 1.89
C SER A 466 4.30 -19.59 1.80
N VAL A 467 3.24 -20.07 2.44
CA VAL A 467 2.76 -21.45 2.36
C VAL A 467 1.29 -21.40 1.97
N SER A 468 0.95 -22.05 0.87
CA SER A 468 -0.41 -22.18 0.39
C SER A 468 -0.88 -23.64 0.49
N TYR A 469 -2.12 -23.85 0.89
CA TYR A 469 -2.74 -25.16 0.96
C TYR A 469 -4.21 -25.06 0.55
N GLY A 470 -4.60 -25.84 -0.43
CA GLY A 470 -5.94 -25.83 -0.96
C GLY A 470 -6.42 -27.20 -1.41
N GLN A 471 -7.64 -27.22 -1.92
CA GLN A 471 -8.28 -28.42 -2.39
C GLN A 471 -7.51 -29.07 -3.55
N TYR A 472 -7.11 -28.27 -4.52
CA TYR A 472 -6.39 -28.71 -5.71
C TYR A 472 -4.98 -28.16 -5.86
N SER A 473 -4.55 -27.27 -4.98
CA SER A 473 -3.23 -26.66 -5.06
C SER A 473 -2.58 -26.57 -3.70
N ARG A 474 -1.26 -26.75 -3.65
CA ARG A 474 -0.43 -26.50 -2.48
C ARG A 474 0.95 -26.03 -2.89
N GLY A 475 1.59 -25.24 -2.05
CA GLY A 475 2.91 -24.75 -2.40
C GLY A 475 3.61 -24.02 -1.27
N VAL A 476 4.90 -23.86 -1.45
CA VAL A 476 5.78 -23.05 -0.63
C VAL A 476 6.55 -22.15 -1.55
N SER A 477 6.69 -20.87 -1.21
CA SER A 477 7.51 -19.94 -1.96
C SER A 477 8.31 -19.03 -1.04
N LEU A 478 9.54 -18.73 -1.47
CA LEU A 478 10.45 -17.77 -0.86
C LEU A 478 10.84 -16.76 -1.93
N SER A 479 10.73 -15.49 -1.59
CA SER A 479 11.12 -14.38 -2.45
C SER A 479 12.06 -13.45 -1.68
N PHE A 480 13.13 -13.03 -2.34
CA PHE A 480 14.08 -12.06 -1.80
C PHE A 480 14.41 -11.01 -2.85
N VAL A 481 14.52 -9.75 -2.45
CA VAL A 481 14.91 -8.65 -3.34
C VAL A 481 15.83 -7.67 -2.62
N GLU A 482 16.97 -7.39 -3.21
CA GLU A 482 17.83 -6.25 -2.94
C GLU A 482 17.53 -5.17 -3.98
N PRO A 483 16.86 -4.06 -3.62
CA PRO A 483 16.43 -3.05 -4.60
C PRO A 483 17.57 -2.17 -5.11
N TYR A 484 18.73 -2.16 -4.45
CA TYR A 484 19.90 -1.35 -4.79
C TYR A 484 21.18 -2.18 -4.76
N LEU A 485 21.35 -3.00 -5.76
CA LEU A 485 22.55 -3.83 -5.88
C LEU A 485 23.79 -2.94 -6.08
N LEU A 486 24.78 -3.06 -5.18
CA LEU A 486 26.04 -2.29 -5.21
C LEU A 486 25.79 -0.76 -5.26
N ASP A 487 24.78 -0.28 -4.56
CA ASP A 487 24.34 1.12 -4.49
C ASP A 487 23.81 1.72 -5.80
N TYR A 488 23.67 0.91 -6.85
CA TYR A 488 22.98 1.31 -8.07
C TYR A 488 21.48 1.01 -7.96
N ARG A 489 20.64 1.77 -8.63
CA ARG A 489 19.20 1.49 -8.77
C ARG A 489 18.94 0.26 -9.66
N LEU A 490 19.48 -0.84 -9.25
CA LEU A 490 19.42 -2.14 -9.89
C LEU A 490 18.88 -3.16 -8.89
N ALA A 491 17.65 -3.61 -9.10
CA ALA A 491 17.04 -4.57 -8.20
C ALA A 491 17.49 -5.99 -8.55
N LEU A 492 18.18 -6.66 -7.62
CA LEU A 492 18.48 -8.09 -7.69
C LEU A 492 17.47 -8.86 -6.85
N GLY A 493 16.73 -9.74 -7.45
CA GLY A 493 15.82 -10.62 -6.74
C GLY A 493 16.03 -12.08 -7.10
N PHE A 494 15.55 -12.96 -6.25
CA PHE A 494 15.38 -14.36 -6.58
C PHE A 494 14.11 -14.92 -5.95
N ASP A 495 13.47 -15.81 -6.67
CA ASP A 495 12.30 -16.56 -6.21
C ASP A 495 12.65 -18.05 -6.24
N THR A 496 12.33 -18.75 -5.19
CA THR A 496 12.35 -20.21 -5.17
C THR A 496 11.00 -20.71 -4.71
N TYR A 497 10.51 -21.74 -5.37
CA TYR A 497 9.16 -22.21 -5.09
C TYR A 497 9.03 -23.70 -5.39
N TRP A 498 8.21 -24.34 -4.59
CA TRP A 498 7.62 -25.63 -4.87
C TRP A 498 6.11 -25.50 -4.93
N LYS A 499 5.52 -25.93 -6.03
CA LYS A 499 4.07 -25.87 -6.27
C LYS A 499 3.58 -27.21 -6.79
N GLU A 500 2.45 -27.64 -6.27
CA GLU A 500 1.74 -28.82 -6.76
C GLU A 500 0.29 -28.42 -7.07
N GLN A 501 -0.10 -28.67 -8.30
CA GLN A 501 -1.47 -28.59 -8.76
C GLN A 501 -1.98 -30.02 -8.93
N LYS A 502 -3.06 -30.39 -8.25
CA LYS A 502 -3.72 -31.69 -8.39
C LYS A 502 -4.70 -31.68 -9.55
N SER A 503 -5.05 -32.88 -10.03
CA SER A 503 -6.17 -33.03 -10.96
C SER A 503 -7.46 -32.45 -10.38
N ASN A 504 -8.28 -31.85 -11.23
CA ASN A 504 -9.58 -31.27 -10.89
C ASN A 504 -10.60 -31.62 -11.99
N SER A 505 -11.78 -31.01 -11.95
CA SER A 505 -12.86 -31.26 -12.92
C SER A 505 -12.52 -30.90 -14.36
N TYR A 506 -11.45 -30.11 -14.58
CA TYR A 506 -11.06 -29.58 -15.89
C TYR A 506 -9.71 -30.14 -16.40
N THR A 507 -8.98 -30.84 -15.54
CA THR A 507 -7.64 -31.36 -15.83
C THR A 507 -7.47 -32.73 -15.19
N SER A 508 -7.25 -33.78 -15.99
CA SER A 508 -7.13 -35.16 -15.54
C SER A 508 -5.84 -35.46 -14.77
N TYR A 509 -4.86 -34.60 -14.87
CA TYR A 509 -3.52 -34.76 -14.32
C TYR A 509 -3.17 -33.67 -13.30
N GLY A 510 -2.24 -33.98 -12.42
CA GLY A 510 -1.60 -33.00 -11.54
C GLY A 510 -0.24 -32.60 -12.09
N VAL A 511 0.25 -31.44 -11.68
CA VAL A 511 1.57 -30.92 -12.05
C VAL A 511 2.31 -30.50 -10.79
N THR A 512 3.53 -30.99 -10.63
CA THR A 512 4.46 -30.53 -9.58
C THR A 512 5.57 -29.71 -10.22
N THR A 513 5.84 -28.53 -9.71
CA THR A 513 6.87 -27.63 -10.19
C THR A 513 7.78 -27.21 -9.05
N LEU A 514 9.09 -27.44 -9.20
CA LEU A 514 10.14 -26.92 -8.33
C LEU A 514 10.99 -25.94 -9.13
N GLY A 515 11.12 -24.70 -8.67
CA GLY A 515 11.77 -23.66 -9.46
C GLY A 515 12.64 -22.70 -8.65
N PHE A 516 13.63 -22.15 -9.35
CA PHE A 516 14.49 -21.06 -8.90
C PHE A 516 14.63 -20.04 -10.03
N SER A 517 14.38 -18.77 -9.72
CA SER A 517 14.36 -17.69 -10.73
C SER A 517 15.05 -16.43 -10.20
N PRO A 518 16.35 -16.24 -10.46
CA PRO A 518 17.01 -14.96 -10.26
C PRO A 518 16.56 -13.95 -11.30
N ARG A 519 16.45 -12.68 -10.88
CA ARG A 519 16.00 -11.57 -11.73
C ARG A 519 16.75 -10.28 -11.43
N LEU A 520 16.99 -9.50 -12.49
CA LEU A 520 17.56 -8.15 -12.41
C LEU A 520 16.54 -7.15 -12.96
N GLY A 521 16.20 -6.15 -12.16
CA GLY A 521 15.25 -5.11 -12.52
C GLY A 521 15.93 -3.77 -12.72
N PHE A 522 15.62 -3.11 -13.83
CA PHE A 522 16.12 -1.79 -14.21
C PHE A 522 14.95 -0.81 -14.30
N ALA A 523 14.98 0.24 -13.52
CA ALA A 523 14.06 1.37 -13.68
C ALA A 523 14.62 2.29 -14.77
N LEU A 524 14.16 2.11 -16.03
CA LEU A 524 14.62 2.93 -17.15
C LEU A 524 14.05 4.35 -17.08
N ARG A 525 12.79 4.47 -16.67
CA ARG A 525 12.08 5.71 -16.36
C ARG A 525 11.11 5.43 -15.21
N GLU A 526 10.37 6.43 -14.74
CA GLU A 526 9.37 6.24 -13.68
C GLU A 526 8.19 5.35 -14.14
N ASP A 527 7.87 5.41 -15.43
CA ASP A 527 6.80 4.67 -16.09
C ASP A 527 7.27 3.42 -16.86
N LEU A 528 8.58 3.21 -17.00
CA LEU A 528 9.16 2.14 -17.83
C LEU A 528 10.22 1.37 -17.06
N SER A 529 10.03 0.07 -16.91
CA SER A 529 11.00 -0.84 -16.29
C SER A 529 11.32 -2.02 -17.20
N LEU A 530 12.56 -2.49 -17.12
CA LEU A 530 13.06 -3.70 -17.78
C LEU A 530 13.46 -4.69 -16.69
N GLN A 531 13.00 -5.92 -16.77
CA GLN A 531 13.41 -7.01 -15.91
C GLN A 531 14.04 -8.13 -16.76
N LEU A 532 15.28 -8.46 -16.49
CA LEU A 532 15.93 -9.66 -17.00
C LEU A 532 15.71 -10.80 -16.01
N ARG A 533 15.47 -11.99 -16.51
CA ARG A 533 15.15 -13.17 -15.70
C ARG A 533 15.84 -14.39 -16.24
N TYR A 534 16.40 -15.19 -15.36
CA TYR A 534 16.74 -16.57 -15.64
C TYR A 534 15.77 -17.46 -14.85
N SER A 535 15.19 -18.45 -15.49
CA SER A 535 14.24 -19.38 -14.86
C SER A 535 14.73 -20.80 -15.02
N LEU A 536 15.03 -21.44 -13.92
CA LEU A 536 15.38 -22.85 -13.85
C LEU A 536 14.28 -23.57 -13.06
N TYR A 537 13.55 -24.45 -13.71
CA TYR A 537 12.53 -25.19 -13.00
C TYR A 537 12.39 -26.62 -13.53
N GLN A 538 12.02 -27.51 -12.62
CA GLN A 538 11.68 -28.89 -12.91
C GLN A 538 10.16 -29.04 -12.84
N GLN A 539 9.58 -29.73 -13.82
CA GLN A 539 8.18 -30.07 -13.85
C GLN A 539 7.99 -31.57 -14.00
N SER A 540 7.04 -32.12 -13.27
CA SER A 540 6.59 -33.50 -13.41
C SER A 540 5.06 -33.58 -13.35
N ILE A 541 4.50 -34.50 -14.13
CA ILE A 541 3.07 -34.82 -14.10
C ILE A 541 2.83 -35.91 -13.07
N THR A 542 1.71 -35.82 -12.38
CA THR A 542 1.13 -36.90 -11.58
C THR A 542 -0.22 -37.29 -12.16
N LEU A 543 -0.47 -38.58 -12.26
CA LEU A 543 -1.70 -39.10 -12.82
C LEU A 543 -2.29 -40.15 -11.86
N ALA A 544 -3.59 -40.07 -11.62
CA ALA A 544 -4.29 -41.09 -10.83
C ALA A 544 -4.22 -42.46 -11.52
N SER A 545 -4.08 -43.54 -10.76
CA SER A 545 -3.96 -44.89 -11.28
C SER A 545 -5.13 -45.30 -12.18
N ALA A 546 -6.32 -44.77 -11.94
CA ALA A 546 -7.51 -44.99 -12.78
C ALA A 546 -7.31 -44.44 -14.21
N TYR A 547 -6.49 -43.41 -14.40
CA TYR A 547 -6.23 -42.82 -15.72
C TYR A 547 -4.91 -43.30 -16.34
N ASN A 548 -4.15 -44.13 -15.62
CA ASN A 548 -2.87 -44.64 -16.08
C ASN A 548 -2.80 -46.17 -16.19
N ASN A 549 -3.88 -46.85 -15.89
CA ASN A 549 -3.93 -48.31 -15.90
C ASN A 549 -4.82 -48.80 -17.04
N CYS A 550 -4.18 -49.15 -18.14
CA CYS A 550 -4.86 -49.69 -19.32
C CYS A 550 -5.62 -51.01 -19.07
N ASN A 551 -5.39 -51.65 -17.94
CA ASN A 551 -6.06 -52.90 -17.57
C ASN A 551 -7.30 -52.67 -16.69
N ASN A 552 -7.61 -51.48 -16.28
CA ASN A 552 -8.70 -51.19 -15.36
C ASN A 552 -10.06 -51.60 -15.93
N ASN A 553 -10.22 -51.61 -17.22
CA ASN A 553 -11.49 -51.90 -17.85
C ASN A 553 -11.76 -53.37 -18.11
N ALA A 554 -10.76 -54.22 -18.07
CA ALA A 554 -10.98 -55.67 -18.07
C ALA A 554 -11.69 -56.14 -16.83
N ALA A 555 -11.63 -55.35 -15.73
CA ALA A 555 -12.32 -55.62 -14.47
C ALA A 555 -13.67 -54.94 -14.32
N ASN A 556 -13.97 -53.87 -15.12
CA ASN A 556 -15.19 -53.09 -15.01
C ASN A 556 -16.14 -53.38 -16.16
N THR A 557 -16.96 -54.42 -15.99
CA THR A 557 -17.88 -54.96 -17.00
C THR A 557 -18.95 -53.98 -17.51
N SER A 558 -19.14 -52.85 -16.87
CA SER A 558 -20.10 -51.83 -17.29
C SER A 558 -19.55 -50.80 -18.29
N LEU A 559 -18.23 -50.68 -18.40
CA LEU A 559 -17.52 -49.74 -19.28
C LEU A 559 -16.44 -50.42 -20.12
N ALA A 560 -16.43 -51.75 -20.14
CA ALA A 560 -15.40 -52.51 -20.85
C ALA A 560 -15.43 -52.18 -22.35
N PHE A 561 -14.36 -51.57 -22.82
CA PHE A 561 -14.01 -51.55 -24.24
C PHE A 561 -13.76 -53.00 -24.64
N ASN A 562 -14.74 -53.56 -25.25
CA ASN A 562 -14.63 -54.90 -25.84
C ASN A 562 -14.52 -54.80 -27.37
N PRO A 563 -13.26 -54.60 -27.87
CA PRO A 563 -13.07 -54.41 -29.31
C PRO A 563 -13.52 -55.66 -30.07
N THR A 564 -14.33 -55.44 -31.12
CA THR A 564 -14.65 -56.54 -32.03
C THR A 564 -13.42 -57.07 -32.69
N PRO A 565 -13.33 -58.33 -33.10
CA PRO A 565 -12.19 -58.84 -33.83
C PRO A 565 -11.85 -58.03 -35.06
N SER A 566 -12.82 -57.45 -35.73
CA SER A 566 -12.64 -56.54 -36.85
C SER A 566 -11.95 -55.22 -36.42
N TYR A 567 -12.30 -54.69 -35.28
CA TYR A 567 -11.68 -53.50 -34.73
C TYR A 567 -10.19 -53.75 -34.35
N ILE A 568 -9.97 -54.86 -33.62
CA ILE A 568 -8.60 -55.31 -33.27
C ILE A 568 -7.75 -55.46 -34.53
N LYS A 569 -8.25 -56.06 -35.59
CA LYS A 569 -7.51 -56.30 -36.82
C LYS A 569 -7.29 -55.00 -37.62
N ASN A 570 -8.35 -54.18 -37.77
CA ASN A 570 -8.32 -53.07 -38.71
C ASN A 570 -7.90 -51.77 -38.09
N VAL A 571 -8.12 -51.58 -36.83
CA VAL A 571 -7.81 -50.35 -36.11
C VAL A 571 -6.60 -50.49 -35.20
N LEU A 572 -6.48 -51.58 -34.51
CA LEU A 572 -5.38 -51.86 -33.56
C LEU A 572 -4.23 -52.65 -34.17
N GLY A 573 -4.21 -52.84 -35.51
CA GLY A 573 -3.14 -53.58 -36.18
C GLY A 573 -3.01 -55.04 -35.76
N GLY A 574 -4.10 -55.67 -35.22
CA GLY A 574 -4.13 -57.07 -34.76
C GLY A 574 -3.68 -57.28 -33.32
N VAL A 575 -3.44 -56.22 -32.57
CA VAL A 575 -3.03 -56.31 -31.17
C VAL A 575 -4.25 -56.11 -30.28
N ASP A 576 -4.57 -57.10 -29.47
CA ASP A 576 -5.67 -57.08 -28.51
C ASP A 576 -5.24 -56.34 -27.21
N PRO A 577 -5.79 -55.20 -26.93
CA PRO A 577 -5.41 -54.44 -25.74
C PRO A 577 -5.88 -55.08 -24.42
N THR A 578 -6.82 -55.99 -24.50
CA THR A 578 -7.33 -56.76 -23.35
C THR A 578 -6.43 -57.95 -22.96
N ASN A 579 -5.49 -58.28 -23.84
CA ASN A 579 -4.53 -59.38 -23.61
C ASN A 579 -3.24 -58.86 -22.93
N SER A 580 -3.05 -59.20 -21.69
CA SER A 580 -1.89 -58.79 -20.88
C SER A 580 -0.52 -59.22 -21.41
N THR A 581 -0.48 -60.14 -22.38
CA THR A 581 0.75 -60.56 -23.08
C THR A 581 1.10 -59.68 -24.27
N SER A 582 0.21 -58.81 -24.68
CA SER A 582 0.43 -57.84 -25.78
C SER A 582 1.18 -56.59 -25.27
N SER A 583 2.28 -56.76 -24.61
CA SER A 583 3.04 -55.70 -23.88
C SER A 583 3.72 -54.69 -24.79
N GLY A 584 3.10 -54.21 -25.81
CA GLY A 584 3.72 -53.23 -26.72
C GLY A 584 2.83 -52.09 -27.18
N VAL A 585 1.53 -52.09 -26.78
CA VAL A 585 0.56 -51.17 -27.36
C VAL A 585 -0.27 -50.43 -26.30
N TYR A 586 0.43 -49.93 -25.33
CA TYR A 586 -0.20 -49.20 -24.24
C TYR A 586 -0.95 -47.92 -24.69
N GLY A 587 -0.79 -47.49 -25.94
CA GLY A 587 -1.46 -46.30 -26.45
C GLY A 587 -2.89 -46.51 -26.91
N TYR A 588 -3.28 -47.74 -27.31
CA TYR A 588 -4.56 -47.97 -27.99
C TYR A 588 -5.74 -48.31 -27.07
N GLY A 589 -5.50 -49.24 -26.18
CA GLY A 589 -6.55 -49.72 -25.29
C GLY A 589 -6.94 -48.71 -24.27
N CYS A 590 -6.00 -47.89 -23.85
CA CYS A 590 -6.21 -46.90 -22.77
C CYS A 590 -7.19 -45.81 -23.14
N TYR A 591 -7.29 -45.40 -24.39
CA TYR A 591 -8.20 -44.36 -24.82
C TYR A 591 -9.67 -44.78 -24.77
N GLY A 592 -9.94 -46.07 -25.00
CA GLY A 592 -11.31 -46.59 -24.96
C GLY A 592 -11.90 -46.57 -23.55
N ASP A 593 -11.08 -46.38 -22.57
CA ASP A 593 -11.37 -46.68 -21.16
C ASP A 593 -11.50 -45.43 -20.27
N GLY A 594 -11.57 -44.23 -20.85
CA GLY A 594 -11.60 -42.96 -20.07
C GLY A 594 -10.26 -42.55 -19.54
N GLU A 595 -9.17 -43.03 -20.10
CA GLU A 595 -7.83 -42.67 -19.68
C GLU A 595 -7.37 -41.31 -20.19
N SER A 596 -6.33 -40.76 -19.60
CA SER A 596 -5.73 -39.46 -20.01
C SER A 596 -5.19 -39.52 -21.44
N SER A 597 -5.16 -38.38 -22.10
CA SER A 597 -4.70 -38.24 -23.48
C SER A 597 -3.22 -38.63 -23.66
N LEU A 598 -2.87 -38.99 -24.87
CA LEU A 598 -1.49 -39.43 -25.27
C LEU A 598 -0.41 -38.42 -24.85
N PRO A 599 -0.56 -37.08 -25.06
CA PRO A 599 0.45 -36.13 -24.59
C PRO A 599 0.64 -36.14 -23.08
N VAL A 600 -0.40 -36.31 -22.28
CA VAL A 600 -0.30 -36.41 -20.80
C VAL A 600 0.47 -37.66 -20.40
N ARG A 601 0.19 -38.78 -21.04
CA ARG A 601 0.89 -40.06 -20.77
C ARG A 601 2.35 -40.03 -21.21
N LYS A 602 2.65 -39.34 -22.31
CA LYS A 602 4.03 -39.13 -22.77
C LYS A 602 4.81 -38.27 -21.79
N GLU A 603 4.18 -37.21 -21.25
CA GLU A 603 4.81 -36.40 -20.21
C GLU A 603 5.07 -37.22 -18.94
N LEU A 604 4.13 -38.10 -18.54
CA LEU A 604 4.31 -38.98 -17.40
C LEU A 604 5.49 -39.93 -17.64
N ALA A 605 5.62 -40.50 -18.85
CA ALA A 605 6.70 -41.39 -19.21
C ALA A 605 8.07 -40.69 -19.27
N ASN A 606 8.10 -39.41 -19.66
CA ASN A 606 9.33 -38.60 -19.65
C ASN A 606 9.80 -38.31 -18.22
N GLY A 607 8.91 -38.38 -17.25
CA GLY A 607 9.21 -38.09 -15.85
C GLY A 607 9.45 -36.63 -15.57
N ALA A 608 10.35 -36.33 -14.65
CA ALA A 608 10.67 -34.94 -14.28
C ALA A 608 11.57 -34.28 -15.34
N THR A 609 11.14 -33.17 -15.87
CA THR A 609 11.79 -32.46 -16.97
C THR A 609 12.29 -31.10 -16.52
N TRP A 610 13.53 -30.75 -16.88
CA TRP A 610 14.13 -29.47 -16.55
C TRP A 610 13.95 -28.45 -17.66
N THR A 611 13.43 -27.28 -17.30
CA THR A 611 13.39 -26.10 -18.18
C THR A 611 14.36 -25.06 -17.66
N SER A 612 15.28 -24.63 -18.55
CA SER A 612 16.23 -23.56 -18.29
C SER A 612 16.02 -22.47 -19.34
N ALA A 613 15.57 -21.30 -18.91
CA ALA A 613 15.17 -20.23 -19.80
C ALA A 613 15.75 -18.87 -19.37
N LEU A 614 16.21 -18.11 -20.34
CA LEU A 614 16.50 -16.69 -20.22
C LEU A 614 15.32 -15.89 -20.76
N GLY A 615 14.91 -14.88 -20.03
CA GLY A 615 13.80 -14.05 -20.45
C GLY A 615 13.95 -12.61 -20.03
N TYR A 616 13.15 -11.76 -20.65
CA TYR A 616 12.99 -10.38 -20.21
C TYR A 616 11.52 -9.99 -20.22
N THR A 617 11.21 -9.00 -19.36
CA THR A 617 9.90 -8.35 -19.32
C THR A 617 10.12 -6.84 -19.40
N LEU A 618 9.46 -6.21 -20.35
CA LEU A 618 9.36 -4.76 -20.46
C LEU A 618 7.98 -4.36 -19.95
N ASN A 619 7.96 -3.61 -18.85
CA ASN A 619 6.73 -3.12 -18.25
C ASN A 619 6.63 -1.61 -18.43
N TYR A 620 5.54 -1.14 -19.06
CA TYR A 620 5.18 0.25 -19.19
C TYR A 620 3.90 0.51 -18.40
N ASN A 621 3.96 1.37 -17.40
CA ASN A 621 2.88 1.59 -16.44
C ASN A 621 2.66 3.09 -16.20
N THR A 622 1.52 3.59 -16.67
CA THR A 622 1.06 4.97 -16.48
C THR A 622 -0.23 5.04 -15.66
N LEU A 623 -0.57 3.96 -14.95
CA LEU A 623 -1.80 3.90 -14.15
C LEU A 623 -1.79 4.97 -13.05
N ASP A 624 -2.93 5.59 -12.86
CA ASP A 624 -3.18 6.54 -11.77
C ASP A 624 -3.09 5.87 -10.38
N ASN A 625 -3.51 4.61 -10.29
CA ASN A 625 -3.46 3.81 -9.08
C ASN A 625 -3.27 2.32 -9.41
N ASN A 626 -2.23 1.70 -8.86
CA ASN A 626 -1.94 0.28 -9.12
C ASN A 626 -2.95 -0.70 -8.47
N LYS A 627 -3.68 -0.28 -7.41
CA LYS A 627 -4.65 -1.16 -6.72
C LYS A 627 -6.07 -1.06 -7.31
N ASN A 628 -6.51 0.16 -7.61
CA ASN A 628 -7.81 0.45 -8.21
C ASN A 628 -7.63 1.45 -9.35
N PRO A 629 -7.12 1.02 -10.50
CA PRO A 629 -6.88 1.91 -11.61
C PRO A 629 -8.18 2.44 -12.20
N THR A 630 -8.21 3.74 -12.48
CA THR A 630 -9.33 4.40 -13.16
C THR A 630 -8.91 5.04 -14.48
N ASP A 631 -7.62 5.32 -14.64
CA ASP A 631 -7.06 5.93 -15.85
C ASP A 631 -5.63 5.44 -16.08
N GLY A 632 -5.21 5.36 -17.33
CA GLY A 632 -3.86 5.03 -17.73
C GLY A 632 -3.72 3.73 -18.49
N LEU A 633 -2.48 3.40 -18.83
CA LEU A 633 -2.09 2.27 -19.66
C LEU A 633 -1.05 1.41 -18.92
N LEU A 634 -1.29 0.12 -18.91
CA LEU A 634 -0.34 -0.91 -18.47
C LEU A 634 -0.03 -1.83 -19.64
N VAL A 635 1.24 -1.99 -19.99
CA VAL A 635 1.70 -2.93 -21.02
C VAL A 635 2.82 -3.78 -20.46
N ASP A 636 2.63 -5.08 -20.50
CA ASP A 636 3.65 -6.09 -20.17
C ASP A 636 4.03 -6.84 -21.45
N PHE A 637 5.25 -6.64 -21.92
CA PHE A 637 5.82 -7.43 -23.00
C PHE A 637 6.84 -8.39 -22.44
N ARG A 638 6.64 -9.68 -22.66
CA ARG A 638 7.47 -10.76 -22.11
C ARG A 638 7.98 -11.66 -23.21
N GLN A 639 9.26 -11.98 -23.15
CA GLN A 639 9.86 -12.98 -24.03
C GLN A 639 10.79 -13.89 -23.23
N ASP A 640 10.65 -15.21 -23.44
CA ASP A 640 11.42 -16.25 -22.78
C ASP A 640 12.01 -17.18 -23.84
N PHE A 641 13.31 -17.36 -23.79
CA PHE A 641 14.07 -18.32 -24.57
C PHE A 641 14.47 -19.48 -23.68
N ALA A 642 13.87 -20.65 -23.86
CA ALA A 642 14.28 -21.91 -23.26
C ALA A 642 15.26 -22.63 -24.16
N GLY A 643 16.30 -23.26 -23.58
CA GLY A 643 17.35 -23.93 -24.32
C GLY A 643 18.75 -23.55 -23.86
N VAL A 644 18.90 -22.90 -22.73
CA VAL A 644 20.17 -22.56 -22.10
C VAL A 644 20.58 -23.72 -21.17
N GLY A 645 20.59 -24.96 -21.69
CA GLY A 645 20.62 -26.18 -20.91
C GLY A 645 19.19 -26.66 -20.58
N GLY A 646 19.07 -27.83 -19.92
CA GLY A 646 17.76 -28.48 -19.67
C GLY A 646 17.22 -29.25 -20.87
N ASP A 647 16.01 -29.73 -20.77
CA ASP A 647 15.41 -30.71 -21.67
C ASP A 647 14.51 -30.08 -22.74
N VAL A 648 14.28 -28.75 -22.66
CA VAL A 648 13.24 -28.07 -23.43
C VAL A 648 13.83 -26.89 -24.20
N THR A 649 13.39 -26.73 -25.46
CA THR A 649 13.83 -25.63 -26.33
C THR A 649 12.66 -24.94 -27.02
N TYR A 650 12.45 -23.66 -26.73
CA TYR A 650 11.44 -22.83 -27.38
C TYR A 650 11.72 -21.34 -27.21
N LEU A 651 11.05 -20.52 -28.02
CA LEU A 651 10.92 -19.09 -27.85
C LEU A 651 9.44 -18.75 -27.59
N LYS A 652 9.16 -18.25 -26.39
CA LYS A 652 7.80 -17.87 -25.97
C LYS A 652 7.71 -16.35 -25.85
N THR A 653 6.82 -15.75 -26.61
CA THR A 653 6.57 -14.29 -26.59
C THR A 653 5.12 -14.06 -26.19
N ALA A 654 4.89 -13.14 -25.28
CA ALA A 654 3.56 -12.75 -24.84
C ALA A 654 3.47 -11.24 -24.59
N ILE A 655 2.31 -10.68 -24.84
CA ILE A 655 1.97 -9.30 -24.53
C ILE A 655 0.64 -9.27 -23.77
N ASP A 656 0.58 -8.43 -22.73
CA ASP A 656 -0.62 -8.14 -21.94
C ASP A 656 -0.78 -6.62 -21.87
N THR A 657 -1.92 -6.10 -22.25
CA THR A 657 -2.19 -4.66 -22.30
C THR A 657 -3.53 -4.35 -21.66
N LYS A 658 -3.53 -3.48 -20.65
CA LYS A 658 -4.75 -2.99 -20.01
C LYS A 658 -4.80 -1.47 -20.13
N TYR A 659 -5.90 -0.97 -20.68
CA TYR A 659 -6.14 0.45 -20.83
C TYR A 659 -7.40 0.84 -20.07
N TYR A 660 -7.25 1.77 -19.15
CA TYR A 660 -8.31 2.29 -18.30
C TYR A 660 -8.66 3.71 -18.75
N THR A 661 -9.94 3.99 -18.89
CA THR A 661 -10.43 5.31 -19.28
C THR A 661 -11.67 5.65 -18.46
N PRO A 662 -11.64 6.74 -17.69
CA PRO A 662 -12.83 7.21 -17.00
C PRO A 662 -13.84 7.77 -18.02
N LEU A 663 -15.06 7.29 -17.95
CA LEU A 663 -16.21 7.81 -18.69
C LEU A 663 -17.04 8.71 -17.77
N VAL A 664 -18.26 9.02 -18.19
CA VAL A 664 -19.17 9.86 -17.41
C VAL A 664 -19.60 9.15 -16.13
N SER A 665 -19.74 9.89 -15.03
CA SER A 665 -20.34 9.43 -13.75
C SER A 665 -19.65 8.23 -13.10
N ASP A 666 -18.32 8.23 -13.05
CA ASP A 666 -17.49 7.19 -12.40
C ASP A 666 -17.53 5.80 -13.06
N ILE A 667 -18.04 5.72 -14.27
CA ILE A 667 -17.92 4.52 -15.09
C ILE A 667 -16.48 4.46 -15.61
N VAL A 668 -15.80 3.33 -15.34
CA VAL A 668 -14.46 3.07 -15.86
C VAL A 668 -14.58 2.06 -16.99
N ASN A 669 -14.11 2.43 -18.17
CA ASN A 669 -13.94 1.51 -19.28
C ASN A 669 -12.57 0.85 -19.19
N VAL A 670 -12.55 -0.47 -19.25
CA VAL A 670 -11.34 -1.28 -19.20
C VAL A 670 -11.24 -2.07 -20.50
N ILE A 671 -10.21 -1.81 -21.28
CA ILE A 671 -9.87 -2.61 -22.46
C ILE A 671 -8.67 -3.47 -22.08
N HIS A 672 -8.82 -4.78 -22.20
CA HIS A 672 -7.77 -5.75 -21.90
C HIS A 672 -7.48 -6.58 -23.15
N LEU A 673 -6.25 -6.48 -23.65
CA LEU A 673 -5.76 -7.20 -24.82
C LEU A 673 -4.61 -8.11 -24.41
N GLN A 674 -4.66 -9.37 -24.81
CA GLN A 674 -3.58 -10.32 -24.62
C GLN A 674 -3.28 -11.06 -25.91
N GLY A 675 -2.02 -11.43 -26.08
CA GLY A 675 -1.61 -12.25 -27.20
C GLY A 675 -0.29 -12.93 -26.95
N GLY A 676 -0.09 -14.08 -27.59
CA GLY A 676 1.16 -14.78 -27.45
C GLY A 676 1.45 -15.78 -28.57
N ILE A 677 2.73 -16.01 -28.78
CA ILE A 677 3.26 -16.95 -29.77
C ILE A 677 4.34 -17.77 -29.08
N LEU A 678 4.24 -19.06 -29.24
CA LEU A 678 5.24 -20.05 -28.85
C LEU A 678 5.85 -20.67 -30.12
N ASN A 679 7.13 -20.47 -30.29
CA ASN A 679 7.85 -21.01 -31.44
C ASN A 679 8.76 -22.16 -31.00
N LYS A 680 8.62 -23.26 -31.65
CA LYS A 680 9.52 -24.44 -31.50
C LYS A 680 10.90 -24.09 -32.01
N ILE A 681 11.93 -24.52 -31.28
CA ILE A 681 13.32 -24.42 -31.68
C ILE A 681 13.88 -25.84 -31.77
N GLY A 682 14.42 -26.20 -32.94
CA GLY A 682 14.88 -27.55 -33.17
C GLY A 682 13.79 -28.50 -33.66
N ASN A 683 14.06 -29.81 -33.62
CA ASN A 683 13.19 -30.85 -34.21
C ASN A 683 12.28 -31.54 -33.17
N ASN A 684 12.50 -31.33 -31.89
CA ASN A 684 11.71 -31.97 -30.81
C ASN A 684 10.30 -31.36 -30.74
N ASP A 685 9.30 -32.18 -30.44
CA ASP A 685 7.94 -31.69 -30.22
C ASP A 685 7.88 -30.84 -28.98
N LEU A 686 7.04 -29.82 -29.02
CA LEU A 686 6.76 -29.02 -27.82
C LEU A 686 6.01 -29.89 -26.80
N ARG A 687 6.33 -29.70 -25.54
CA ARG A 687 5.59 -30.34 -24.45
C ARG A 687 4.21 -29.74 -24.31
N MET A 688 3.22 -30.52 -23.93
CA MET A 688 1.87 -30.02 -23.64
C MET A 688 1.89 -28.95 -22.54
N LEU A 689 2.75 -29.10 -21.53
CA LEU A 689 2.90 -28.14 -20.43
C LEU A 689 3.48 -26.78 -20.85
N ASP A 690 4.17 -26.71 -22.01
CA ASP A 690 4.74 -25.45 -22.51
C ASP A 690 3.74 -24.63 -23.34
N HIS A 691 2.69 -25.29 -23.87
CA HIS A 691 1.65 -24.63 -24.65
C HIS A 691 0.88 -23.58 -23.82
N PHE A 692 0.31 -22.59 -24.50
CA PHE A 692 -0.64 -21.68 -23.89
C PHE A 692 -1.93 -22.42 -23.58
N GLN A 693 -2.52 -22.08 -22.45
CA GLN A 693 -3.86 -22.50 -22.05
C GLN A 693 -4.77 -21.27 -21.96
N MET A 694 -6.02 -21.43 -22.33
CA MET A 694 -6.98 -20.33 -22.36
C MET A 694 -8.29 -20.72 -21.64
N GLY A 695 -8.79 -19.79 -20.86
CA GLY A 695 -9.99 -20.00 -20.06
C GLY A 695 -10.60 -18.69 -19.59
N PRO A 696 -11.30 -18.69 -18.45
CA PRO A 696 -12.17 -17.61 -18.01
C PRO A 696 -11.42 -16.32 -17.60
N ASN A 697 -10.11 -16.34 -17.46
CA ASN A 697 -9.32 -15.13 -17.16
C ASN A 697 -9.27 -14.18 -18.36
N LEU A 698 -9.51 -14.67 -19.55
CA LEU A 698 -9.44 -13.90 -20.78
C LEU A 698 -10.78 -13.89 -21.54
N VAL A 699 -11.47 -15.03 -21.62
CA VAL A 699 -12.80 -15.13 -22.21
C VAL A 699 -13.72 -15.81 -21.20
N ARG A 700 -14.53 -15.03 -20.52
CA ARG A 700 -15.48 -15.52 -19.51
C ARG A 700 -16.60 -16.31 -20.18
N GLY A 701 -17.28 -17.17 -19.43
CA GLY A 701 -18.29 -18.09 -19.97
C GLY A 701 -17.71 -19.45 -20.41
N PHE A 702 -16.39 -19.61 -20.34
CA PHE A 702 -15.71 -20.88 -20.58
C PHE A 702 -15.01 -21.37 -19.32
N ALA A 703 -14.87 -22.68 -19.19
CA ALA A 703 -14.17 -23.30 -18.06
C ALA A 703 -12.66 -23.05 -18.10
N SER A 704 -11.98 -23.35 -17.02
CA SER A 704 -10.52 -23.38 -16.99
C SER A 704 -10.02 -24.37 -18.05
N ASN A 705 -9.08 -23.95 -18.89
CA ASN A 705 -8.61 -24.72 -20.08
C ASN A 705 -9.76 -25.12 -21.03
N GLY A 706 -10.86 -24.36 -21.02
CA GLY A 706 -12.08 -24.68 -21.77
C GLY A 706 -12.03 -24.35 -23.26
N ILE A 707 -11.02 -23.59 -23.70
CA ILE A 707 -10.87 -23.10 -25.07
C ILE A 707 -9.60 -23.66 -25.70
N GLY A 708 -9.65 -24.03 -26.97
CA GLY A 708 -8.48 -24.37 -27.78
C GLY A 708 -8.37 -25.85 -28.15
N PRO A 709 -7.17 -26.25 -28.61
CA PRO A 709 -6.93 -27.62 -29.06
C PRO A 709 -7.26 -28.65 -27.99
N ARG A 710 -8.01 -29.67 -28.38
CA ARG A 710 -8.55 -30.69 -27.46
C ARG A 710 -8.43 -32.07 -28.06
N ASP A 711 -8.09 -33.05 -27.21
CA ASP A 711 -8.10 -34.45 -27.56
C ASP A 711 -9.56 -34.91 -27.80
N ILE A 712 -9.80 -35.45 -29.00
CA ILE A 712 -11.09 -35.99 -29.39
C ILE A 712 -10.98 -37.49 -29.70
N THR A 713 -9.84 -38.10 -29.41
CA THR A 713 -9.64 -39.53 -29.56
C THR A 713 -10.61 -40.26 -28.66
N TYR A 714 -11.42 -41.15 -29.26
CA TYR A 714 -12.41 -42.00 -28.51
C TYR A 714 -13.46 -41.23 -27.67
N ILE A 715 -13.86 -40.05 -28.10
CA ILE A 715 -14.92 -39.25 -27.42
C ILE A 715 -16.17 -40.11 -27.13
N ASN A 716 -16.49 -41.08 -27.99
CA ASN A 716 -17.63 -41.96 -27.81
C ASN A 716 -17.44 -43.03 -26.73
N TYR A 717 -16.22 -43.17 -26.18
CA TYR A 717 -15.89 -44.17 -25.18
C TYR A 717 -15.56 -43.56 -23.83
N GLY A 718 -15.86 -42.26 -23.61
CA GLY A 718 -15.64 -41.57 -22.35
C GLY A 718 -14.20 -41.23 -22.02
N ALA A 719 -13.37 -41.09 -23.03
CA ALA A 719 -12.00 -40.56 -22.86
C ALA A 719 -12.03 -39.15 -22.24
N THR A 720 -10.97 -38.81 -21.54
CA THR A 720 -10.94 -37.58 -20.73
C THR A 720 -11.03 -36.28 -21.53
N GLY A 721 -10.83 -36.27 -22.83
CA GLY A 721 -10.93 -35.08 -23.67
C GLY A 721 -10.05 -33.93 -23.19
N ASP A 722 -8.80 -34.20 -22.82
CA ASP A 722 -7.89 -33.25 -22.22
C ASP A 722 -7.63 -32.03 -23.13
N ALA A 723 -7.49 -30.86 -22.52
CA ALA A 723 -7.04 -29.66 -23.20
C ALA A 723 -5.54 -29.76 -23.51
N LEU A 724 -5.19 -29.66 -24.78
CA LEU A 724 -3.82 -29.84 -25.25
C LEU A 724 -3.04 -28.51 -25.26
N GLY A 725 -3.77 -27.38 -25.22
CA GLY A 725 -3.20 -26.07 -25.39
C GLY A 725 -2.76 -25.77 -26.83
N GLY A 726 -2.32 -24.54 -27.07
CA GLY A 726 -1.91 -24.09 -28.41
C GLY A 726 -0.65 -23.24 -28.36
N THR A 727 -0.04 -23.05 -29.52
CA THR A 727 1.15 -22.21 -29.68
C THR A 727 0.83 -20.75 -29.97
N LYS A 728 -0.41 -20.45 -30.33
CA LYS A 728 -0.84 -19.07 -30.67
C LYS A 728 -2.16 -18.77 -30.01
N TYR A 729 -2.23 -17.61 -29.38
CA TYR A 729 -3.48 -17.12 -28.81
C TYR A 729 -3.60 -15.61 -28.94
N TRP A 730 -4.80 -15.14 -28.95
CA TRP A 730 -5.16 -13.76 -28.68
C TRP A 730 -6.46 -13.71 -27.90
N GLY A 731 -6.65 -12.64 -27.18
CA GLY A 731 -7.87 -12.34 -26.47
C GLY A 731 -8.05 -10.86 -26.30
N ALA A 732 -9.29 -10.44 -26.34
CA ALA A 732 -9.72 -9.08 -26.13
C ALA A 732 -10.92 -9.07 -25.20
N SER A 733 -10.92 -8.18 -24.24
CA SER A 733 -12.03 -7.93 -23.34
C SER A 733 -12.30 -6.44 -23.25
N MET A 734 -13.56 -6.06 -23.33
CA MET A 734 -14.03 -4.71 -23.03
C MET A 734 -15.00 -4.79 -21.86
N GLU A 735 -14.70 -4.08 -20.79
CA GLU A 735 -15.48 -4.10 -19.56
C GLU A 735 -15.81 -2.68 -19.12
N LEU A 736 -17.09 -2.43 -18.85
CA LEU A 736 -17.58 -1.20 -18.23
C LEU A 736 -17.85 -1.49 -16.76
N GLN A 737 -17.04 -0.90 -15.89
CA GLN A 737 -17.22 -0.97 -14.45
C GLN A 737 -18.00 0.25 -13.97
N MET A 738 -19.08 0.03 -13.23
CA MET A 738 -19.95 1.08 -12.73
C MET A 738 -20.23 0.92 -11.24
N PRO A 739 -20.18 1.99 -10.47
CA PRO A 739 -20.61 1.94 -9.08
C PRO A 739 -22.13 1.77 -9.00
N PHE A 740 -22.61 1.20 -7.92
CA PHE A 740 -24.05 1.26 -7.60
C PHE A 740 -24.35 2.58 -6.91
N TRP A 741 -24.87 3.55 -7.64
CA TRP A 741 -25.13 4.92 -7.15
C TRP A 741 -26.11 5.00 -5.97
N PHE A 742 -26.87 3.93 -5.70
CA PHE A 742 -27.78 3.81 -4.57
C PHE A 742 -27.13 3.16 -3.33
N LEU A 743 -25.88 2.70 -3.45
CA LEU A 743 -25.11 2.14 -2.33
C LEU A 743 -23.96 3.08 -1.96
N PRO A 744 -23.65 3.22 -0.66
CA PRO A 744 -22.43 3.90 -0.24
C PRO A 744 -21.19 3.23 -0.83
N LYS A 745 -20.20 4.03 -1.25
CA LYS A 745 -18.96 3.52 -1.86
C LYS A 745 -18.12 2.67 -0.93
N GLU A 746 -18.26 2.86 0.38
CA GLU A 746 -17.59 2.06 1.42
C GLU A 746 -18.00 0.59 1.38
N VAL A 747 -19.14 0.27 0.85
CA VAL A 747 -19.56 -1.11 0.60
C VAL A 747 -18.63 -1.79 -0.40
N GLY A 748 -17.96 -0.99 -1.24
CA GLY A 748 -16.98 -1.48 -2.22
C GLY A 748 -17.59 -2.32 -3.34
N LEU A 749 -18.92 -2.20 -3.58
CA LEU A 749 -19.62 -2.94 -4.62
C LEU A 749 -19.63 -2.16 -5.94
N LYS A 750 -19.26 -2.85 -7.03
CA LYS A 750 -19.32 -2.35 -8.40
C LYS A 750 -19.99 -3.39 -9.29
N GLY A 751 -20.81 -2.92 -10.21
CA GLY A 751 -21.30 -3.72 -11.32
C GLY A 751 -20.32 -3.70 -12.49
N ALA A 752 -20.30 -4.75 -13.29
CA ALA A 752 -19.55 -4.79 -14.54
C ALA A 752 -20.43 -5.35 -15.65
N VAL A 753 -20.29 -4.81 -16.84
CA VAL A 753 -20.84 -5.38 -18.09
C VAL A 753 -19.68 -5.55 -19.04
N TYR A 754 -19.59 -6.70 -19.68
CA TYR A 754 -18.43 -6.99 -20.51
C TYR A 754 -18.74 -7.81 -21.74
N ALA A 755 -17.85 -7.69 -22.70
CA ALA A 755 -17.79 -8.52 -23.89
C ALA A 755 -16.37 -9.01 -24.10
N ASP A 756 -16.21 -10.30 -24.28
CA ASP A 756 -14.93 -10.98 -24.42
C ASP A 756 -14.86 -11.69 -25.76
N ALA A 757 -13.69 -11.74 -26.36
CA ALA A 757 -13.43 -12.54 -27.56
C ALA A 757 -12.00 -13.08 -27.53
N GLY A 758 -11.78 -14.26 -28.09
CA GLY A 758 -10.45 -14.81 -28.21
C GLY A 758 -10.39 -16.12 -28.97
N SER A 759 -9.20 -16.55 -29.25
CA SER A 759 -8.92 -17.83 -29.89
C SER A 759 -7.55 -18.37 -29.46
N LEU A 760 -7.49 -19.70 -29.34
CA LEU A 760 -6.27 -20.44 -29.04
C LEU A 760 -6.16 -21.59 -30.03
N TRP A 761 -5.02 -21.72 -30.71
CA TRP A 761 -4.81 -22.74 -31.75
C TRP A 761 -3.33 -23.09 -31.93
N GLY A 762 -3.06 -24.05 -32.84
CA GLY A 762 -1.72 -24.41 -33.28
C GLY A 762 -1.06 -25.38 -32.33
N TYR A 763 -1.68 -26.52 -32.08
CA TYR A 763 -1.06 -27.60 -31.34
C TYR A 763 0.18 -28.13 -32.04
N GLN A 764 1.32 -28.21 -31.36
CA GLN A 764 2.61 -28.74 -31.90
C GLN A 764 3.24 -29.74 -30.91
N GLY A 765 2.44 -30.43 -30.16
CA GLY A 765 2.91 -31.50 -29.27
C GLY A 765 2.90 -32.87 -29.93
N PRO A 766 3.19 -33.95 -29.21
CA PRO A 766 3.24 -35.28 -29.70
C PRO A 766 1.88 -35.78 -30.21
N THR A 767 1.86 -36.37 -31.38
CA THR A 767 0.69 -36.94 -32.02
C THR A 767 0.75 -38.44 -32.20
N SER A 768 1.92 -39.03 -31.96
CA SER A 768 2.16 -40.48 -32.09
C SER A 768 3.06 -40.96 -30.96
N TRP A 769 2.97 -42.25 -30.67
CA TRP A 769 3.84 -42.88 -29.68
C TRP A 769 4.51 -44.08 -30.32
N THR A 770 5.83 -44.10 -30.35
CA THR A 770 6.59 -45.19 -30.98
C THR A 770 6.77 -46.42 -30.07
N ALA A 771 7.48 -47.41 -30.53
CA ALA A 771 7.50 -48.81 -30.16
C ALA A 771 8.16 -49.17 -28.82
N THR A 772 8.75 -48.26 -28.33
CA THR A 772 8.96 -48.38 -26.94
C THR A 772 7.73 -47.77 -26.33
N GLY A 773 6.70 -47.62 -27.16
CA GLY A 773 5.45 -47.03 -26.90
C GLY A 773 4.80 -46.28 -28.06
N GLU A 774 5.40 -46.16 -29.22
CA GLU A 774 4.86 -45.38 -30.34
C GLU A 774 3.89 -46.18 -31.22
N VAL A 775 2.86 -45.50 -31.63
CA VAL A 775 1.96 -46.02 -32.63
C VAL A 775 2.62 -46.11 -34.02
N ASN A 776 2.59 -47.23 -34.64
CA ASN A 776 2.99 -47.33 -36.05
C ASN A 776 1.95 -46.69 -36.93
N THR A 777 2.01 -45.36 -37.09
CA THR A 777 1.08 -44.59 -37.93
C THR A 777 1.12 -44.96 -39.43
N LYS A 778 2.15 -45.67 -39.89
CA LYS A 778 2.16 -46.23 -41.24
C LYS A 778 1.24 -47.43 -41.36
N ALA A 779 1.14 -48.24 -40.34
CA ALA A 779 0.24 -49.40 -40.33
C ALA A 779 -1.20 -49.01 -39.97
N CYS A 780 -1.40 -47.95 -39.19
CA CYS A 780 -2.71 -47.45 -38.80
C CYS A 780 -2.69 -45.90 -38.75
N PRO A 781 -2.97 -45.23 -39.85
CA PRO A 781 -2.98 -43.75 -39.91
C PRO A 781 -3.95 -43.07 -38.97
N THR A 782 -4.98 -43.78 -38.53
CA THR A 782 -6.01 -43.27 -37.60
C THR A 782 -5.70 -43.57 -36.14
N CYS A 783 -4.58 -44.25 -35.84
CA CYS A 783 -4.25 -44.70 -34.50
C CYS A 783 -3.44 -43.71 -33.67
N GLY A 784 -3.09 -42.55 -34.23
CA GLY A 784 -2.50 -41.44 -33.46
C GLY A 784 -3.52 -40.60 -32.70
N LEU A 785 -3.01 -39.60 -32.00
CA LEU A 785 -3.83 -38.62 -31.37
C LEU A 785 -4.74 -37.92 -32.39
N GLN A 786 -6.05 -38.03 -32.19
CA GLN A 786 -7.02 -37.22 -32.90
C GLN A 786 -7.39 -36.02 -32.04
N TYR A 787 -7.26 -34.83 -32.61
CA TYR A 787 -7.51 -33.59 -31.88
C TYR A 787 -8.22 -32.58 -32.75
N ASP A 788 -9.03 -31.73 -32.10
CA ASP A 788 -9.62 -30.57 -32.72
C ASP A 788 -8.70 -29.36 -32.47
N ASP A 789 -8.30 -28.69 -33.54
CA ASP A 789 -7.45 -27.48 -33.48
C ASP A 789 -8.09 -26.38 -34.34
N SER A 790 -9.27 -25.95 -33.90
CA SER A 790 -10.04 -24.95 -34.65
C SER A 790 -9.62 -23.53 -34.29
N ARG A 791 -9.51 -22.68 -35.32
CA ARG A 791 -9.26 -21.22 -35.15
C ARG A 791 -10.55 -20.41 -34.97
N VAL A 792 -11.60 -21.05 -34.51
CA VAL A 792 -12.87 -20.37 -34.26
C VAL A 792 -12.67 -19.29 -33.22
N VAL A 793 -13.19 -18.10 -33.47
CA VAL A 793 -13.27 -17.04 -32.49
C VAL A 793 -14.34 -17.39 -31.48
N ARG A 794 -13.95 -17.54 -30.23
CA ARG A 794 -14.85 -17.70 -29.09
C ARG A 794 -15.22 -16.33 -28.59
N SER A 795 -16.48 -16.08 -28.34
CA SER A 795 -16.93 -14.81 -27.80
C SER A 795 -18.00 -15.01 -26.75
N SER A 796 -18.09 -14.11 -25.84
CA SER A 796 -19.10 -14.09 -24.78
C SER A 796 -19.47 -12.67 -24.40
N VAL A 797 -20.66 -12.55 -23.83
CA VAL A 797 -21.12 -11.33 -23.14
C VAL A 797 -21.57 -11.68 -21.74
N GLY A 798 -21.43 -10.77 -20.81
CA GLY A 798 -21.80 -11.06 -19.46
C GLY A 798 -21.91 -9.87 -18.55
N VAL A 799 -22.30 -10.16 -17.33
CA VAL A 799 -22.39 -9.21 -16.22
C VAL A 799 -21.57 -9.71 -15.05
N GLY A 800 -21.00 -8.79 -14.32
CA GLY A 800 -20.19 -9.09 -13.14
C GLY A 800 -20.57 -8.27 -11.94
N LEU A 801 -20.35 -8.82 -10.77
CA LEU A 801 -20.40 -8.14 -9.49
C LEU A 801 -19.02 -8.19 -8.87
N ILE A 802 -18.42 -7.03 -8.63
CA ILE A 802 -17.11 -6.90 -8.01
C ILE A 802 -17.31 -6.29 -6.62
N TRP A 803 -16.83 -6.98 -5.61
CA TRP A 803 -16.93 -6.52 -4.23
C TRP A 803 -15.56 -6.46 -3.56
N ALA A 804 -15.12 -5.24 -3.22
CA ALA A 804 -13.97 -5.03 -2.36
C ALA A 804 -14.36 -5.32 -0.91
N SER A 805 -14.51 -6.61 -0.56
CA SER A 805 -14.96 -7.00 0.76
C SER A 805 -13.86 -6.85 1.81
N PRO A 806 -14.18 -6.77 3.11
CA PRO A 806 -13.20 -6.78 4.19
C PRO A 806 -12.33 -8.04 4.24
N PHE A 807 -12.81 -9.13 3.63
CA PHE A 807 -12.11 -10.41 3.55
C PHE A 807 -11.27 -10.57 2.28
N GLY A 808 -11.17 -9.51 1.48
CA GLY A 808 -10.51 -9.49 0.19
C GLY A 808 -11.50 -9.28 -0.97
N PRO A 809 -10.97 -9.08 -2.19
CA PRO A 809 -11.81 -8.88 -3.37
C PRO A 809 -12.60 -10.15 -3.72
N LEU A 810 -13.88 -10.00 -3.94
CA LEU A 810 -14.80 -11.04 -4.42
C LEU A 810 -15.32 -10.64 -5.79
N ARG A 811 -15.41 -11.61 -6.69
CA ARG A 811 -15.96 -11.38 -8.03
C ARG A 811 -16.92 -12.52 -8.40
N PHE A 812 -18.08 -12.14 -8.92
CA PHE A 812 -19.11 -13.02 -9.45
C PHE A 812 -19.34 -12.64 -10.90
N ASP A 813 -19.16 -13.56 -11.80
CA ASP A 813 -19.38 -13.35 -13.23
C ASP A 813 -20.42 -14.32 -13.75
N TYR A 814 -21.36 -13.82 -14.54
CA TYR A 814 -22.26 -14.63 -15.36
C TYR A 814 -22.07 -14.24 -16.82
N ALA A 815 -21.59 -15.16 -17.62
CA ALA A 815 -21.28 -14.93 -19.02
C ALA A 815 -21.91 -16.00 -19.91
N VAL A 816 -22.51 -15.54 -20.99
CA VAL A 816 -23.13 -16.41 -22.00
C VAL A 816 -22.22 -16.46 -23.22
N PRO A 817 -21.72 -17.63 -23.61
CA PRO A 817 -20.96 -17.80 -24.85
C PRO A 817 -21.85 -17.53 -26.08
N LEU A 818 -21.43 -16.62 -26.95
CA LEU A 818 -22.10 -16.32 -28.21
C LEU A 818 -21.58 -17.24 -29.31
N THR A 819 -20.27 -17.46 -29.34
CA THR A 819 -19.62 -18.37 -30.28
C THR A 819 -18.69 -19.30 -29.53
N LYS A 820 -18.67 -20.57 -29.88
CA LYS A 820 -17.82 -21.60 -29.28
C LYS A 820 -17.41 -22.67 -30.32
N GLY A 821 -16.31 -23.32 -30.05
CA GLY A 821 -15.90 -24.54 -30.76
C GLY A 821 -16.75 -25.73 -30.34
N LYS A 822 -16.75 -26.76 -31.16
CA LYS A 822 -17.59 -27.96 -30.96
C LYS A 822 -17.27 -28.70 -29.66
N TYR A 823 -16.00 -28.64 -29.24
CA TYR A 823 -15.50 -29.38 -28.07
C TYR A 823 -15.09 -28.47 -26.92
N ASP A 824 -15.40 -27.17 -27.00
CA ASP A 824 -15.12 -26.24 -25.93
C ASP A 824 -15.95 -26.55 -24.69
N THR A 825 -15.39 -26.37 -23.52
CA THR A 825 -16.07 -26.55 -22.23
C THR A 825 -16.60 -25.21 -21.73
N VAL A 826 -17.91 -25.11 -21.59
CA VAL A 826 -18.61 -23.90 -21.12
C VAL A 826 -18.76 -23.92 -19.60
N GLN A 827 -18.58 -22.77 -18.98
CA GLN A 827 -18.87 -22.49 -17.58
C GLN A 827 -19.41 -21.06 -17.49
N GLU A 828 -20.72 -20.91 -17.49
CA GLU A 828 -21.40 -19.61 -17.53
C GLU A 828 -21.26 -18.83 -16.22
N PHE A 829 -21.36 -19.52 -15.10
CA PHE A 829 -21.21 -18.89 -13.79
C PHE A 829 -19.81 -19.12 -13.23
N ARG A 830 -19.18 -18.05 -12.78
CA ARG A 830 -17.91 -18.09 -12.10
C ARG A 830 -17.98 -17.28 -10.81
N PHE A 831 -17.46 -17.86 -9.76
CA PHE A 831 -17.16 -17.18 -8.52
C PHE A 831 -15.67 -17.29 -8.23
N GLY A 832 -15.10 -16.20 -7.82
CA GLY A 832 -13.73 -16.14 -7.32
C GLY A 832 -13.63 -15.13 -6.20
N GLY A 833 -12.87 -15.46 -5.17
CA GLY A 833 -12.70 -14.60 -4.02
C GLY A 833 -11.41 -14.89 -3.27
N GLY A 834 -10.83 -13.88 -2.67
CA GLY A 834 -9.60 -13.96 -1.90
C GLY A 834 -8.50 -13.02 -2.42
N THR A 835 -7.34 -13.08 -1.82
CA THR A 835 -6.20 -12.20 -2.12
C THR A 835 -5.35 -12.64 -3.32
N SER A 836 -5.70 -13.73 -3.97
CA SER A 836 -4.97 -14.27 -5.14
C SER A 836 -5.86 -14.28 -6.37
N PHE A 837 -5.83 -13.20 -7.12
CA PHE A 837 -6.39 -13.12 -8.48
C PHE A 837 -5.35 -12.66 -9.46
#